data_6e7135c5caac0a64c2c91d0b17d09b44
#
_entry.id   6e7135c5caac0a64c2c91d0b17d09b44
#
_cell.length_a   1.000
_cell.length_b   1.000
_cell.length_c   1.000
_cell.angle_alpha   90.00
_cell.angle_beta   90.00
_cell.angle_gamma   90.00
#
_symmetry.space_group_name_H-M   'P 1'
#
loop_
_entity.id
_entity.type
_entity.pdbx_description
1 polymer ?
#
loop_
_entity_poly.entity_id
_entity_poly.type
_entity_poly.pdbx_seq_one_letter_code
_entity_poly.pdbx_strand_id
1 'polypeptide(L)'
;MRKPSRLLVLALLAIGIFQVTHAKEENEVDASGEGPPGTSADSAPGSAPGSTTEETKTEDDANVDKSCKDRHDLCKFWSSIGECNTNQNWMEDHCPVSCDVCNGVSTCIDRHRLCGFWATIRECETNAVWMLSNCPKACKACKGRSVTLGGTGPGGTFQEDDCTFITTNEDTSIRKTLSIRDVRDSNANFNCAPTQETPNCNRNLCYHLRYRSFDGTCNNLEKPMIGSAFTALMRLKKPLYDNGLNAPTSSFLRSRPSARDASRLLLSSSTQIQHHSNALLMQWGQFIAHDLAKTTMLNNQECAACTSNKGRCTSVFLSRSDPTFGRFMCLPVARSTPVCGTGVTNFREQFNENTAFIDGSMIYGSSDRDQFLFRQGAFLKTKLINNRVFPPVDKNNNVVAGDDRANIFVGLASLHVLYLRQHNRIAATLQRVNPHWDQERVFHESRKIVGAMIQRITFTEYLPKVLGVVFEERIGAYPGYDPNTDPSVANEFTSCAFRFGHGMIQEFYPFLNEKFQHIGGIPFNDGMFKSTHILNNGIDPLIRGLMTLPAKMPQRLTPAVTERIFGNSDLGSINIQRGRDHGVPPYTVWRKFCGLPEVKDFEDLKSVISNQIVIDNLKVVYKHVDAIDMYVGSLLEDPVKDALVGPTLACIIGEQFKRTRNGDRLWYENSKVFTGEQLVQIKKITMSRVLCDAGEHFPIVPRKAFSVFKPTASNLVKCDEIPDLDYNAWKEELAV
;
A
#
# COMPACT_ATOMS: atom_id res chain seq x y z
N MET A 1 -23.37 35.98 -33.51
CA MET A 1 -22.53 34.88 -34.01
C MET A 1 -21.15 35.01 -33.42
N ARG A 2 -20.85 34.36 -32.32
CA ARG A 2 -19.53 34.27 -31.70
C ARG A 2 -19.18 32.81 -31.58
N LYS A 3 -18.00 32.42 -32.09
CA LYS A 3 -17.46 31.05 -32.02
C LYS A 3 -17.15 30.70 -30.55
N PRO A 4 -17.45 29.51 -30.06
CA PRO A 4 -16.99 29.08 -28.77
C PRO A 4 -15.52 28.60 -28.84
N SER A 5 -14.75 29.01 -27.87
CA SER A 5 -13.32 28.76 -27.69
C SER A 5 -13.00 27.29 -27.38
N ARG A 6 -11.85 26.87 -27.89
CA ARG A 6 -11.22 25.54 -27.78
C ARG A 6 -10.74 25.20 -26.36
N LEU A 7 -11.58 25.18 -25.35
CA LEU A 7 -11.15 24.84 -23.97
C LEU A 7 -11.84 23.60 -23.39
N LEU A 8 -12.56 22.81 -24.18
CA LEU A 8 -13.41 21.73 -23.68
C LEU A 8 -12.94 20.30 -24.05
N VAL A 9 -11.75 20.13 -24.61
CA VAL A 9 -11.24 18.80 -25.04
C VAL A 9 -10.26 18.17 -24.05
N LEU A 10 -9.78 18.89 -23.05
CA LEU A 10 -8.75 18.42 -22.09
C LEU A 10 -9.32 17.77 -20.80
N ALA A 11 -10.62 17.79 -20.58
CA ALA A 11 -11.23 17.27 -19.35
C ALA A 11 -11.62 15.77 -19.41
N LEU A 12 -11.59 15.14 -20.58
CA LEU A 12 -11.96 13.71 -20.77
C LEU A 12 -10.80 12.72 -20.58
N LEU A 13 -9.61 13.22 -20.32
CA LEU A 13 -8.38 12.41 -20.20
C LEU A 13 -8.05 11.94 -18.77
N ALA A 14 -8.84 12.30 -17.77
CA ALA A 14 -8.45 12.15 -16.36
C ALA A 14 -8.79 10.78 -15.74
N ILE A 15 -9.54 9.91 -16.40
CA ILE A 15 -10.00 8.64 -15.78
C ILE A 15 -8.98 7.49 -15.92
N GLY A 16 -8.01 7.66 -16.81
CA GLY A 16 -6.94 6.69 -17.04
C GLY A 16 -5.53 7.20 -16.79
N ILE A 17 -5.37 8.47 -16.40
CA ILE A 17 -4.07 9.16 -16.43
C ILE A 17 -3.39 9.23 -15.04
N PHE A 18 -3.92 8.59 -14.02
CA PHE A 18 -3.19 8.47 -12.77
C PHE A 18 -2.41 7.15 -12.63
N GLN A 19 -1.81 6.73 -13.69
CA GLN A 19 -0.49 6.14 -13.61
C GLN A 19 0.48 7.21 -14.09
N VAL A 20 0.95 7.97 -13.13
CA VAL A 20 1.93 9.02 -13.34
C VAL A 20 3.12 8.45 -14.09
N THR A 21 3.39 9.03 -15.20
CA THR A 21 4.74 9.16 -15.72
C THR A 21 5.68 9.63 -14.60
N HIS A 22 6.30 8.72 -13.87
CA HIS A 22 7.64 8.93 -13.42
C HIS A 22 8.49 8.77 -14.67
N ALA A 23 8.51 9.86 -15.43
CA ALA A 23 9.46 10.02 -16.50
C ALA A 23 10.86 10.06 -15.89
N LYS A 24 11.75 9.40 -16.60
CA LYS A 24 13.19 9.59 -16.60
C LYS A 24 13.61 10.94 -16.04
N GLU A 25 14.23 10.98 -14.87
CA GLU A 25 15.26 11.93 -14.56
C GLU A 25 16.59 11.35 -15.05
N GLU A 26 16.86 11.55 -16.30
CA GLU A 26 18.22 11.68 -16.76
C GLU A 26 18.68 13.06 -16.31
N ASN A 27 19.67 13.10 -15.46
CA ASN A 27 20.38 14.31 -15.06
C ASN A 27 21.08 14.90 -16.28
N GLU A 28 20.50 15.88 -16.92
CA GLU A 28 21.25 16.88 -17.68
C GLU A 28 21.47 18.08 -16.76
N VAL A 29 22.70 18.23 -16.36
CA VAL A 29 23.23 19.45 -15.76
C VAL A 29 23.51 20.41 -16.90
N ASP A 30 22.60 21.33 -17.16
CA ASP A 30 22.84 22.47 -18.01
C ASP A 30 23.68 23.51 -17.26
N ALA A 31 24.91 23.64 -17.70
CA ALA A 31 25.80 24.74 -17.37
C ALA A 31 25.73 25.77 -18.51
N SER A 32 24.95 26.84 -18.33
CA SER A 32 25.07 28.04 -19.17
C SER A 32 25.52 29.20 -18.29
N GLY A 33 26.75 29.64 -18.53
CA GLY A 33 27.31 30.86 -17.98
C GLY A 33 28.32 31.42 -18.94
N GLU A 34 27.92 32.46 -19.69
CA GLU A 34 28.75 33.22 -20.63
C GLU A 34 29.88 33.97 -19.93
N GLY A 35 31.04 34.03 -20.56
CA GLY A 35 32.10 34.99 -20.29
C GLY A 35 33.07 35.09 -21.49
N PRO A 36 33.54 36.27 -21.85
CA PRO A 36 34.13 36.55 -23.14
C PRO A 36 35.68 36.31 -23.23
N PRO A 37 36.31 36.53 -24.39
CA PRO A 37 37.44 35.74 -24.91
C PRO A 37 38.81 36.41 -24.75
N GLY A 38 39.85 35.64 -24.88
CA GLY A 38 41.17 36.25 -25.05
C GLY A 38 42.40 35.33 -25.06
N THR A 39 42.88 35.03 -26.27
CA THR A 39 44.27 34.93 -26.75
C THR A 39 45.24 33.84 -26.24
N SER A 40 45.49 32.94 -27.13
CA SER A 40 46.78 32.47 -27.76
C SER A 40 48.03 32.16 -26.94
N ALA A 41 48.54 30.99 -27.28
CA ALA A 41 49.90 30.66 -27.73
C ALA A 41 50.94 30.09 -26.75
N ASP A 42 51.36 28.90 -27.11
CA ASP A 42 52.71 28.38 -27.33
C ASP A 42 53.61 27.87 -26.19
N SER A 43 54.05 26.67 -26.48
CA SER A 43 55.44 26.10 -26.34
C SER A 43 55.83 25.40 -25.03
N ALA A 44 56.10 24.10 -25.21
CA ALA A 44 57.06 23.30 -24.45
C ALA A 44 58.50 23.71 -24.90
N PRO A 45 59.62 23.23 -24.33
CA PRO A 45 59.94 22.00 -23.59
C PRO A 45 61.07 22.15 -22.51
N GLY A 46 61.41 21.04 -21.81
CA GLY A 46 62.77 20.95 -21.32
C GLY A 46 62.96 20.19 -19.98
N SER A 47 63.34 18.93 -20.11
CA SER A 47 64.49 18.17 -19.56
C SER A 47 64.85 18.19 -18.06
N ALA A 48 65.05 16.97 -17.59
CA ALA A 48 65.63 16.46 -16.34
C ALA A 48 67.08 16.96 -16.09
N PRO A 49 67.83 16.60 -15.00
CA PRO A 49 68.02 15.24 -14.45
C PRO A 49 68.23 15.16 -12.90
N GLY A 50 67.96 14.07 -12.26
CA GLY A 50 68.86 12.99 -11.92
C GLY A 50 69.50 13.06 -10.54
N SER A 51 69.27 12.05 -9.67
CA SER A 51 70.39 11.33 -9.00
C SER A 51 69.86 10.15 -8.16
N THR A 52 70.40 9.03 -8.44
CA THR A 52 70.61 7.72 -7.91
C THR A 52 70.82 7.65 -6.36
N THR A 53 70.20 6.61 -5.75
CA THR A 53 70.98 5.63 -4.94
C THR A 53 70.23 4.30 -4.88
N GLU A 54 70.98 3.24 -5.20
CA GLU A 54 70.70 1.82 -5.14
C GLU A 54 70.67 1.32 -3.67
N GLU A 55 69.92 0.27 -3.47
CA GLU A 55 70.23 -1.00 -2.75
C GLU A 55 68.91 -1.62 -2.25
N THR A 56 68.58 -2.83 -2.26
CA THR A 56 69.07 -4.16 -2.68
C THR A 56 67.88 -5.08 -2.81
N LYS A 57 67.96 -6.02 -3.73
CA LYS A 57 66.99 -7.07 -4.05
C LYS A 57 66.77 -8.05 -2.91
N THR A 58 65.53 -8.49 -2.69
CA THR A 58 65.22 -9.91 -2.45
C THR A 58 64.02 -10.26 -3.33
N GLU A 59 64.23 -11.27 -4.13
CA GLU A 59 63.29 -11.89 -5.05
C GLU A 59 62.20 -12.65 -4.27
N ASP A 60 60.96 -12.38 -4.55
CA ASP A 60 59.87 -13.32 -4.76
C ASP A 60 58.53 -12.56 -4.76
N ASP A 61 58.19 -11.99 -5.89
CA ASP A 61 56.81 -11.61 -6.20
C ASP A 61 56.61 -11.64 -7.72
N ALA A 62 56.14 -12.78 -8.17
CA ALA A 62 55.77 -12.97 -9.55
C ALA A 62 54.34 -12.44 -9.77
N ASN A 63 54.24 -11.44 -10.63
CA ASN A 63 53.10 -11.11 -11.47
C ASN A 63 51.86 -10.55 -10.75
N VAL A 64 51.94 -9.34 -10.25
CA VAL A 64 50.78 -8.47 -10.02
C VAL A 64 50.71 -7.51 -11.21
N ASP A 65 49.61 -7.55 -11.93
CA ASP A 65 49.32 -6.59 -13.02
C ASP A 65 49.34 -5.16 -12.45
N LYS A 66 50.33 -4.37 -12.81
CA LYS A 66 50.57 -3.01 -12.30
C LYS A 66 49.51 -1.97 -12.74
N SER A 67 48.42 -2.41 -13.43
CA SER A 67 47.35 -1.55 -13.95
C SER A 67 46.11 -1.53 -13.08
N CYS A 68 45.94 -2.47 -12.13
CA CYS A 68 44.72 -2.59 -11.38
C CYS A 68 44.73 -1.72 -10.07
N LYS A 69 44.18 -0.52 -10.21
CA LYS A 69 43.90 0.39 -9.09
C LYS A 69 42.67 1.25 -9.40
N ASP A 70 41.97 1.65 -8.36
CA ASP A 70 40.90 2.62 -8.49
C ASP A 70 41.46 3.95 -9.02
N ARG A 71 40.78 4.49 -10.02
CA ARG A 71 41.15 5.74 -10.69
C ARG A 71 40.38 6.96 -10.19
N HIS A 72 39.50 6.76 -9.17
CA HIS A 72 38.71 7.82 -8.59
C HIS A 72 38.59 7.67 -7.07
N ASP A 73 38.67 8.78 -6.34
CA ASP A 73 38.66 8.79 -4.86
C ASP A 73 37.31 8.29 -4.25
N LEU A 74 36.22 8.36 -5.02
CA LEU A 74 34.89 7.94 -4.60
C LEU A 74 34.57 6.47 -4.93
N CYS A 75 35.50 5.70 -5.49
CA CYS A 75 35.25 4.30 -5.88
C CYS A 75 34.71 3.44 -4.74
N LYS A 76 35.30 3.58 -3.53
CA LYS A 76 34.83 2.87 -2.34
C LYS A 76 33.39 3.23 -1.94
N PHE A 77 33.05 4.50 -2.11
CA PHE A 77 31.70 4.97 -1.86
C PHE A 77 30.71 4.40 -2.87
N TRP A 78 31.00 4.49 -4.17
CA TRP A 78 30.14 3.97 -5.22
C TRP A 78 29.98 2.45 -5.15
N SER A 79 31.05 1.73 -4.84
CA SER A 79 30.97 0.29 -4.59
C SER A 79 30.05 -0.05 -3.41
N SER A 80 30.11 0.75 -2.32
CA SER A 80 29.28 0.53 -1.13
C SER A 80 27.79 0.78 -1.35
N ILE A 81 27.41 1.56 -2.37
CA ILE A 81 26.03 1.84 -2.75
C ILE A 81 25.55 0.99 -3.95
N GLY A 82 26.35 0.01 -4.37
CA GLY A 82 25.98 -0.97 -5.38
C GLY A 82 26.23 -0.57 -6.84
N GLU A 83 26.95 0.54 -7.11
CA GLU A 83 27.24 1.00 -8.47
C GLU A 83 28.05 0.00 -9.30
N CYS A 84 28.78 -0.91 -8.68
CA CYS A 84 29.44 -2.01 -9.39
C CYS A 84 28.46 -2.91 -10.16
N ASN A 85 27.19 -2.95 -9.76
CA ASN A 85 26.15 -3.72 -10.43
C ASN A 85 25.23 -2.86 -11.31
N THR A 86 25.01 -1.61 -10.93
CA THR A 86 24.06 -0.71 -11.61
C THR A 86 24.72 0.06 -12.75
N ASN A 87 26.03 0.34 -12.64
CA ASN A 87 26.85 1.04 -13.64
C ASN A 87 28.12 0.25 -13.94
N GLN A 88 27.95 -1.04 -14.19
CA GLN A 88 29.02 -2.04 -14.25
C GLN A 88 30.18 -1.63 -15.16
N ASN A 89 29.90 -1.26 -16.42
CA ASN A 89 30.95 -0.96 -17.41
C ASN A 89 31.84 0.21 -16.99
N TRP A 90 31.23 1.27 -16.40
CA TRP A 90 32.03 2.42 -15.96
C TRP A 90 32.82 2.10 -14.70
N MET A 91 32.19 1.38 -13.76
CA MET A 91 32.83 1.01 -12.51
C MET A 91 33.95 0.00 -12.66
N GLU A 92 33.85 -0.96 -13.56
CA GLU A 92 34.90 -1.92 -13.89
C GLU A 92 36.15 -1.22 -14.50
N ASP A 93 35.92 -0.19 -15.30
CA ASP A 93 37.02 0.60 -15.91
C ASP A 93 37.67 1.57 -14.93
N HIS A 94 36.89 2.20 -14.04
CA HIS A 94 37.39 3.30 -13.22
C HIS A 94 37.60 2.93 -11.77
N CYS A 95 36.91 1.89 -11.25
CA CYS A 95 36.95 1.44 -9.89
C CYS A 95 37.21 -0.08 -9.76
N PRO A 96 38.15 -0.65 -10.52
CA PRO A 96 38.28 -2.10 -10.61
C PRO A 96 38.66 -2.77 -9.28
N VAL A 97 39.38 -2.09 -8.39
CA VAL A 97 39.69 -2.61 -7.06
C VAL A 97 38.47 -2.60 -6.15
N SER A 98 37.71 -1.50 -6.15
CA SER A 98 36.51 -1.36 -5.33
C SER A 98 35.35 -2.27 -5.80
N CYS A 99 35.35 -2.68 -7.08
CA CYS A 99 34.36 -3.61 -7.66
C CYS A 99 34.86 -5.05 -7.77
N ASP A 100 36.08 -5.35 -7.28
CA ASP A 100 36.69 -6.69 -7.20
C ASP A 100 36.84 -7.39 -8.58
N VAL A 101 37.09 -6.62 -9.65
CA VAL A 101 37.27 -7.13 -11.01
C VAL A 101 38.73 -7.34 -11.39
N CYS A 102 39.68 -7.07 -10.49
CA CYS A 102 41.09 -7.31 -10.68
C CYS A 102 41.41 -8.81 -10.54
N ASN A 103 41.82 -9.45 -11.59
CA ASN A 103 42.19 -10.87 -11.61
C ASN A 103 43.23 -11.21 -10.54
N GLY A 104 42.87 -11.92 -9.50
CA GLY A 104 43.73 -12.84 -8.79
C GLY A 104 44.28 -12.46 -7.42
N VAL A 105 43.98 -11.29 -6.83
CA VAL A 105 44.33 -11.00 -5.44
C VAL A 105 43.09 -10.57 -4.66
N SER A 106 42.35 -11.52 -4.18
CA SER A 106 41.38 -11.33 -3.11
C SER A 106 42.14 -10.84 -1.87
N THR A 107 42.07 -9.54 -1.59
CA THR A 107 42.47 -9.04 -0.28
C THR A 107 41.50 -9.62 0.73
N CYS A 108 41.92 -10.68 1.43
CA CYS A 108 41.13 -11.35 2.44
C CYS A 108 40.90 -10.45 3.66
N ILE A 109 39.99 -9.50 3.52
CA ILE A 109 39.66 -8.49 4.50
C ILE A 109 38.16 -8.59 4.79
N ASP A 110 37.84 -8.67 6.08
CA ASP A 110 36.46 -8.54 6.51
C ASP A 110 35.97 -7.11 6.24
N ARG A 111 34.88 -7.01 5.49
CA ARG A 111 34.29 -5.73 5.05
C ARG A 111 33.30 -5.17 6.06
N HIS A 112 33.00 -5.93 7.12
CA HIS A 112 32.07 -5.52 8.18
C HIS A 112 32.66 -5.77 9.57
N ARG A 113 32.44 -4.83 10.48
CA ARG A 113 32.99 -4.89 11.87
C ARG A 113 32.49 -6.09 12.69
N LEU A 114 31.33 -6.65 12.34
CA LEU A 114 30.73 -7.78 13.04
C LEU A 114 31.08 -9.14 12.43
N CYS A 115 31.93 -9.22 11.42
CA CYS A 115 32.33 -10.45 10.77
C CYS A 115 32.84 -11.53 11.76
N GLY A 116 33.65 -11.11 12.74
CA GLY A 116 34.16 -12.01 13.77
C GLY A 116 33.04 -12.63 14.61
N PHE A 117 32.06 -11.82 14.95
CA PHE A 117 30.88 -12.25 15.70
C PHE A 117 30.02 -13.22 14.87
N TRP A 118 29.66 -12.87 13.63
CA TRP A 118 28.85 -13.75 12.76
C TRP A 118 29.53 -15.10 12.49
N ALA A 119 30.84 -15.12 12.42
CA ALA A 119 31.60 -16.37 12.30
C ALA A 119 31.45 -17.27 13.57
N THR A 120 31.30 -16.68 14.77
CA THR A 120 31.10 -17.46 16.01
C THR A 120 29.72 -18.10 16.11
N ILE A 121 28.70 -17.49 15.52
CA ILE A 121 27.33 -18.02 15.47
C ILE A 121 27.02 -18.83 14.19
N ARG A 122 28.07 -19.28 13.49
CA ARG A 122 28.01 -20.13 12.29
C ARG A 122 27.42 -19.50 11.05
N GLU A 123 27.34 -18.17 10.94
CA GLU A 123 26.88 -17.51 9.73
C GLU A 123 27.76 -17.87 8.50
N CYS A 124 28.99 -18.22 8.69
CA CYS A 124 29.84 -18.72 7.62
C CYS A 124 29.30 -20.02 6.96
N GLU A 125 28.47 -20.76 7.65
CA GLU A 125 27.84 -22.00 7.16
C GLU A 125 26.41 -21.77 6.70
N THR A 126 25.66 -21.00 7.48
CA THR A 126 24.22 -20.77 7.27
C THR A 126 23.94 -19.67 6.23
N ASN A 127 24.81 -18.67 6.15
CA ASN A 127 24.76 -17.56 5.19
C ASN A 127 26.05 -17.45 4.38
N ALA A 128 26.54 -18.60 3.92
CA ALA A 128 27.86 -18.74 3.32
C ALA A 128 28.12 -17.75 2.18
N VAL A 129 27.16 -17.52 1.31
CA VAL A 129 27.31 -16.65 0.13
C VAL A 129 27.64 -15.21 0.54
N TRP A 130 26.89 -14.66 1.49
CA TRP A 130 27.13 -13.31 1.97
C TRP A 130 28.40 -13.22 2.82
N MET A 131 28.58 -14.16 3.75
CA MET A 131 29.70 -14.18 4.67
C MET A 131 31.04 -14.38 3.95
N LEU A 132 31.11 -15.27 2.97
CA LEU A 132 32.34 -15.48 2.18
C LEU A 132 32.72 -14.27 1.34
N SER A 133 31.72 -13.50 0.88
CA SER A 133 31.95 -12.26 0.13
C SER A 133 32.31 -11.07 1.03
N ASN A 134 31.74 -10.95 2.21
CA ASN A 134 31.86 -9.78 3.05
C ASN A 134 32.71 -10.01 4.33
N CYS A 135 32.85 -11.25 4.77
CA CYS A 135 33.58 -11.65 5.96
C CYS A 135 34.56 -12.82 5.70
N PRO A 136 35.32 -12.79 4.60
CA PRO A 136 36.13 -13.94 4.19
C PRO A 136 37.23 -14.32 5.21
N LYS A 137 37.77 -13.34 5.93
CA LYS A 137 38.77 -13.58 6.96
C LYS A 137 38.18 -14.25 8.20
N ALA A 138 37.06 -13.75 8.71
CA ALA A 138 36.35 -14.33 9.85
C ALA A 138 35.87 -15.77 9.57
N CYS A 139 35.44 -16.03 8.33
CA CYS A 139 35.04 -17.36 7.89
C CYS A 139 36.21 -18.26 7.50
N LYS A 140 37.48 -17.84 7.68
CA LYS A 140 38.69 -18.60 7.30
C LYS A 140 38.71 -19.05 5.85
N ALA A 141 38.05 -18.30 4.95
CA ALA A 141 37.87 -18.61 3.53
C ALA A 141 39.06 -18.17 2.66
N CYS A 142 40.08 -17.59 3.24
CA CYS A 142 41.19 -16.93 2.56
C CYS A 142 42.29 -17.88 2.04
N LYS A 143 42.13 -19.17 2.10
CA LYS A 143 43.07 -20.12 1.49
C LYS A 143 42.30 -21.06 0.57
N GLY A 144 42.55 -20.93 -0.71
CA GLY A 144 42.00 -21.67 -1.82
C GLY A 144 41.54 -23.13 -1.57
N ARG A 145 40.42 -23.29 -0.90
CA ARG A 145 39.66 -24.52 -0.87
C ARG A 145 38.30 -24.26 -1.49
N SER A 146 38.07 -24.86 -2.62
CA SER A 146 36.73 -25.01 -3.16
C SER A 146 35.87 -25.75 -2.12
N VAL A 147 34.96 -25.01 -1.49
CA VAL A 147 33.92 -25.63 -0.66
C VAL A 147 32.85 -26.10 -1.63
N THR A 148 32.83 -27.39 -1.88
CA THR A 148 31.69 -28.09 -2.49
C THR A 148 30.48 -27.90 -1.58
N LEU A 149 29.46 -27.20 -2.09
CA LEU A 149 28.12 -27.12 -1.50
C LEU A 149 27.47 -28.51 -1.56
N GLY A 150 27.72 -29.30 -0.56
CA GLY A 150 27.13 -30.62 -0.42
C GLY A 150 27.23 -31.06 1.03
N GLY A 151 26.20 -30.81 1.77
CA GLY A 151 26.07 -31.29 3.15
C GLY A 151 24.64 -31.06 3.63
N THR A 152 23.74 -31.99 3.27
CA THR A 152 22.54 -32.24 4.06
C THR A 152 22.97 -32.81 5.40
N GLY A 153 23.21 -31.91 6.37
CA GLY A 153 23.28 -32.31 7.78
C GLY A 153 21.85 -32.53 8.28
N PRO A 154 21.65 -33.46 9.25
CA PRO A 154 20.33 -33.76 9.79
C PRO A 154 19.74 -32.49 10.41
N GLY A 155 18.46 -32.23 10.11
CA GLY A 155 17.71 -31.01 10.45
C GLY A 155 17.79 -30.68 11.94
N GLY A 156 18.63 -29.72 12.27
CA GLY A 156 18.53 -28.95 13.49
C GLY A 156 17.37 -27.98 13.32
N THR A 157 16.31 -28.13 14.10
CA THR A 157 15.28 -27.11 14.24
C THR A 157 15.93 -25.86 14.80
N PHE A 158 15.95 -24.79 14.01
CA PHE A 158 16.36 -23.47 14.46
C PHE A 158 15.45 -23.06 15.64
N GLN A 159 16.01 -22.77 16.79
CA GLN A 159 15.25 -22.26 17.93
C GLN A 159 15.22 -20.74 17.87
N GLU A 160 14.09 -20.13 18.27
CA GLU A 160 13.90 -18.67 18.32
C GLU A 160 14.96 -17.98 19.19
N ASP A 161 15.52 -18.68 20.17
CA ASP A 161 16.55 -18.19 21.09
C ASP A 161 17.92 -17.94 20.42
N ASP A 162 18.12 -18.44 19.20
CA ASP A 162 19.35 -18.23 18.43
C ASP A 162 19.42 -16.82 17.79
N CYS A 163 18.35 -16.03 17.85
CA CYS A 163 18.28 -14.67 17.30
C CYS A 163 18.57 -13.61 18.34
N THR A 164 19.68 -13.73 19.08
CA THR A 164 20.14 -12.71 20.08
C THR A 164 20.55 -11.40 19.41
N PHE A 165 20.90 -11.41 18.13
CA PHE A 165 21.22 -10.22 17.33
C PHE A 165 20.16 -9.97 16.27
N ILE A 166 19.69 -8.72 16.25
CA ILE A 166 18.71 -8.26 15.26
C ILE A 166 19.48 -7.90 14.00
N THR A 167 19.40 -8.76 12.98
CA THR A 167 19.72 -8.35 11.63
C THR A 167 18.54 -7.52 11.14
N THR A 168 18.72 -6.20 11.04
CA THR A 168 17.71 -5.25 10.62
C THR A 168 17.62 -5.12 9.09
N ASN A 169 18.62 -5.68 8.40
CA ASN A 169 18.70 -5.63 6.94
C ASN A 169 18.21 -6.96 6.36
N GLU A 170 17.11 -6.91 5.64
CA GLU A 170 16.77 -7.99 4.73
C GLU A 170 17.79 -8.02 3.59
N ASP A 171 18.46 -9.15 3.39
CA ASP A 171 19.35 -9.31 2.23
C ASP A 171 18.52 -9.47 0.96
N THR A 172 18.21 -8.34 0.33
CA THR A 172 17.47 -8.28 -0.93
C THR A 172 18.37 -8.49 -2.15
N SER A 173 19.71 -8.54 -1.95
CA SER A 173 20.69 -8.64 -3.04
C SER A 173 20.59 -9.92 -3.87
N ILE A 174 20.03 -10.97 -3.29
CA ILE A 174 19.92 -12.32 -3.90
C ILE A 174 18.53 -12.56 -4.51
N ARG A 175 17.56 -11.71 -4.21
CA ARG A 175 16.17 -11.85 -4.64
C ARG A 175 15.81 -10.74 -5.63
N LYS A 176 15.39 -11.15 -6.82
CA LYS A 176 14.81 -10.24 -7.78
C LYS A 176 13.36 -9.93 -7.37
N THR A 177 13.19 -8.97 -6.47
CA THR A 177 11.85 -8.52 -6.04
C THR A 177 11.16 -7.77 -7.16
N LEU A 178 9.88 -8.08 -7.40
CA LEU A 178 9.05 -7.33 -8.32
C LEU A 178 8.84 -5.90 -7.82
N SER A 179 8.83 -4.96 -8.72
CA SER A 179 8.42 -3.59 -8.46
C SER A 179 7.13 -3.28 -9.20
N ILE A 180 6.44 -2.23 -8.78
CA ILE A 180 5.27 -1.67 -9.50
C ILE A 180 5.61 -1.39 -10.98
N ARG A 181 6.85 -0.97 -11.28
CA ARG A 181 7.31 -0.73 -12.65
C ARG A 181 7.32 -2.03 -13.46
N ASP A 182 7.89 -3.10 -12.92
CA ASP A 182 7.95 -4.41 -13.61
C ASP A 182 6.54 -4.92 -13.92
N VAL A 183 5.61 -4.76 -12.98
CA VAL A 183 4.19 -5.11 -13.15
C VAL A 183 3.53 -4.27 -14.25
N ARG A 184 3.78 -2.95 -14.28
CA ARG A 184 3.23 -2.05 -15.30
C ARG A 184 3.79 -2.35 -16.67
N ASP A 185 5.09 -2.59 -16.79
CA ASP A 185 5.75 -2.90 -18.05
C ASP A 185 5.25 -4.25 -18.60
N SER A 186 5.11 -5.28 -17.75
CA SER A 186 4.52 -6.55 -18.13
C SER A 186 3.06 -6.39 -18.58
N ASN A 187 2.26 -5.64 -17.82
CA ASN A 187 0.87 -5.41 -18.17
C ASN A 187 0.71 -4.63 -19.49
N ALA A 188 1.58 -3.65 -19.75
CA ALA A 188 1.58 -2.90 -21.01
C ALA A 188 1.92 -3.80 -22.22
N ASN A 189 2.92 -4.67 -22.08
CA ASN A 189 3.42 -5.51 -23.17
C ASN A 189 2.63 -6.80 -23.36
N PHE A 190 2.24 -7.47 -22.26
CA PHE A 190 1.67 -8.82 -22.27
C PHE A 190 0.23 -8.89 -21.76
N ASN A 191 -0.34 -7.77 -21.30
CA ASN A 191 -1.69 -7.69 -20.73
C ASN A 191 -1.90 -8.59 -19.50
N CYS A 192 -0.84 -8.85 -18.74
CA CYS A 192 -0.88 -9.61 -17.50
C CYS A 192 0.23 -9.15 -16.55
N ALA A 193 0.08 -9.46 -15.27
CA ALA A 193 1.08 -9.22 -14.23
C ALA A 193 1.84 -10.50 -13.90
N PRO A 194 3.18 -10.47 -13.81
CA PRO A 194 3.98 -11.60 -13.36
C PRO A 194 3.79 -11.81 -11.85
N THR A 195 3.97 -13.05 -11.40
CA THR A 195 4.02 -13.36 -9.98
C THR A 195 5.46 -13.28 -9.47
N GLN A 196 5.60 -12.96 -8.19
CA GLN A 196 6.87 -12.92 -7.50
C GLN A 196 7.45 -14.33 -7.27
N GLU A 197 8.77 -14.43 -7.24
CA GLU A 197 9.45 -15.68 -6.87
C GLU A 197 9.30 -15.95 -5.37
N THR A 198 9.17 -17.25 -5.00
CA THR A 198 9.08 -17.65 -3.60
C THR A 198 10.43 -17.46 -2.91
N PRO A 199 10.52 -16.65 -1.85
CA PRO A 199 11.77 -16.45 -1.13
C PRO A 199 12.12 -17.64 -0.23
N ASN A 200 13.40 -17.75 0.10
CA ASN A 200 13.86 -18.63 1.17
C ASN A 200 13.94 -17.81 2.48
N CYS A 201 12.91 -17.92 3.33
CA CYS A 201 12.81 -17.17 4.57
C CYS A 201 13.92 -17.48 5.59
N ASN A 202 14.55 -18.64 5.49
CA ASN A 202 15.63 -19.03 6.41
C ASN A 202 16.91 -18.20 6.22
N ARG A 203 17.07 -17.53 5.08
CA ARG A 203 18.25 -16.67 4.86
C ARG A 203 18.31 -15.49 5.81
N ASN A 204 17.15 -14.91 6.14
CA ASN A 204 17.01 -13.78 7.05
C ASN A 204 16.02 -14.09 8.18
N LEU A 205 16.10 -15.28 8.73
CA LEU A 205 15.09 -15.78 9.67
C LEU A 205 14.91 -14.83 10.86
N CYS A 206 16.01 -14.36 11.46
CA CYS A 206 15.96 -13.43 12.61
C CYS A 206 15.27 -12.11 12.28
N TYR A 207 15.45 -11.59 11.05
CA TYR A 207 14.69 -10.43 10.58
C TYR A 207 13.20 -10.78 10.47
N HIS A 208 12.85 -11.86 9.80
CA HIS A 208 11.45 -12.25 9.58
C HIS A 208 10.71 -12.63 10.86
N LEU A 209 11.41 -13.10 11.89
CA LEU A 209 10.81 -13.37 13.20
C LEU A 209 10.35 -12.08 13.89
N ARG A 210 11.01 -10.94 13.65
CA ARG A 210 10.74 -9.66 14.31
C ARG A 210 10.03 -8.64 13.45
N TYR A 211 10.34 -8.59 12.16
CA TYR A 211 9.89 -7.55 11.25
C TYR A 211 9.18 -8.11 10.02
N ARG A 212 8.34 -7.30 9.45
CA ARG A 212 7.67 -7.56 8.18
C ARG A 212 8.58 -7.18 7.02
N SER A 213 8.70 -8.03 6.02
CA SER A 213 9.13 -7.61 4.68
C SER A 213 8.19 -6.52 4.14
N PHE A 214 8.63 -5.73 3.18
CA PHE A 214 7.77 -4.69 2.60
C PHE A 214 6.68 -5.28 1.70
N ASP A 215 6.96 -6.39 1.07
CA ASP A 215 6.04 -7.11 0.20
C ASP A 215 5.18 -8.16 0.91
N GLY A 216 5.29 -8.29 2.23
CA GLY A 216 4.50 -9.22 3.04
C GLY A 216 4.94 -10.69 2.94
N THR A 217 6.00 -10.99 2.17
CA THR A 217 6.54 -12.37 2.12
C THR A 217 7.11 -12.78 3.47
N CYS A 218 7.21 -14.10 3.69
CA CYS A 218 7.72 -14.68 4.95
C CYS A 218 6.95 -14.27 6.22
N ASN A 219 5.76 -13.69 6.10
CA ASN A 219 4.86 -13.59 7.24
C ASN A 219 4.48 -15.00 7.74
N ASN A 220 4.08 -15.87 6.83
CA ASN A 220 4.00 -17.30 7.08
C ASN A 220 5.32 -17.94 6.62
N LEU A 221 6.07 -18.53 7.55
CA LEU A 221 7.40 -19.10 7.25
C LEU A 221 7.34 -20.40 6.45
N GLU A 222 6.25 -21.17 6.58
CA GLU A 222 6.04 -22.42 5.84
C GLU A 222 5.48 -22.17 4.43
N LYS A 223 4.66 -21.12 4.28
CA LYS A 223 4.01 -20.73 3.04
C LYS A 223 4.33 -19.25 2.73
N PRO A 224 5.56 -18.95 2.31
CA PRO A 224 6.09 -17.58 2.27
C PRO A 224 5.29 -16.56 1.46
N MET A 225 4.56 -17.05 0.44
CA MET A 225 3.81 -16.20 -0.49
C MET A 225 2.38 -15.89 -0.03
N ILE A 226 1.87 -16.55 1.01
CA ILE A 226 0.49 -16.30 1.49
C ILE A 226 0.37 -14.89 2.06
N GLY A 227 -0.56 -14.12 1.51
CA GLY A 227 -0.79 -12.73 1.91
C GLY A 227 0.22 -11.72 1.38
N SER A 228 1.21 -12.16 0.58
CA SER A 228 2.19 -11.22 -0.01
C SER A 228 1.57 -10.35 -1.12
N ALA A 229 2.18 -9.19 -1.34
CA ALA A 229 1.94 -8.35 -2.50
C ALA A 229 2.34 -9.07 -3.80
N PHE A 230 1.88 -8.56 -4.91
CA PHE A 230 2.20 -9.08 -6.26
C PHE A 230 1.77 -10.54 -6.47
N THR A 231 0.65 -10.92 -5.90
CA THR A 231 0.02 -12.23 -6.03
C THR A 231 -1.44 -12.12 -6.50
N ALA A 232 -2.07 -13.28 -6.78
CA ALA A 232 -3.49 -13.30 -7.10
C ALA A 232 -4.35 -12.96 -5.88
N LEU A 233 -5.47 -12.27 -6.10
CA LEU A 233 -6.54 -12.21 -5.12
C LEU A 233 -7.10 -13.62 -4.90
N MET A 234 -7.34 -14.01 -3.65
CA MET A 234 -8.01 -15.28 -3.39
C MET A 234 -9.50 -15.20 -3.72
N ARG A 235 -10.19 -16.34 -3.74
CA ARG A 235 -11.64 -16.39 -3.94
C ARG A 235 -12.32 -17.22 -2.86
N LEU A 236 -13.43 -16.69 -2.35
CA LEU A 236 -14.30 -17.42 -1.43
C LEU A 236 -15.23 -18.38 -2.17
N LYS A 237 -15.53 -18.09 -3.45
CA LYS A 237 -16.35 -18.93 -4.34
C LYS A 237 -15.76 -18.96 -5.75
N LYS A 238 -16.00 -20.08 -6.45
CA LYS A 238 -15.65 -20.22 -7.86
C LYS A 238 -16.22 -19.05 -8.67
N PRO A 239 -15.41 -18.42 -9.54
CA PRO A 239 -15.89 -17.28 -10.34
C PRO A 239 -16.94 -17.72 -11.37
N LEU A 240 -17.83 -16.79 -11.67
CA LEU A 240 -18.87 -16.97 -12.69
C LEU A 240 -18.58 -16.04 -13.87
N TYR A 241 -17.87 -16.54 -14.87
CA TYR A 241 -17.65 -15.89 -16.16
C TYR A 241 -18.62 -16.40 -17.21
N ASP A 242 -19.04 -15.57 -18.15
CA ASP A 242 -20.03 -15.96 -19.18
C ASP A 242 -19.55 -17.11 -20.08
N ASN A 243 -18.24 -17.16 -20.38
CA ASN A 243 -17.62 -18.27 -21.14
C ASN A 243 -16.97 -19.34 -20.22
N GLY A 244 -17.19 -19.26 -18.91
CA GLY A 244 -16.59 -20.16 -17.94
C GLY A 244 -15.12 -19.89 -17.61
N LEU A 245 -14.42 -18.97 -18.27
CA LEU A 245 -12.98 -18.73 -18.10
C LEU A 245 -12.62 -17.28 -17.77
N ASN A 246 -13.07 -16.32 -18.59
CA ASN A 246 -12.57 -14.95 -18.49
C ASN A 246 -13.55 -13.86 -18.96
N ALA A 247 -14.64 -14.20 -19.69
CA ALA A 247 -15.58 -13.19 -20.20
C ALA A 247 -16.37 -12.59 -19.03
N PRO A 248 -16.36 -11.25 -18.85
CA PRO A 248 -17.18 -10.61 -17.83
C PRO A 248 -18.64 -11.01 -17.96
N THR A 249 -19.33 -11.14 -16.85
CA THR A 249 -20.77 -11.44 -16.86
C THR A 249 -21.51 -10.31 -17.58
N SER A 250 -22.12 -10.63 -18.72
CA SER A 250 -22.78 -9.66 -19.56
C SER A 250 -24.26 -9.50 -19.22
N SER A 251 -24.81 -8.35 -19.60
CA SER A 251 -26.26 -8.12 -19.52
C SER A 251 -27.04 -9.01 -20.48
N PHE A 252 -26.43 -9.42 -21.58
CA PHE A 252 -27.11 -10.24 -22.59
C PHE A 252 -27.36 -11.68 -22.12
N LEU A 253 -26.29 -12.40 -21.73
CA LEU A 253 -26.38 -13.82 -21.34
C LEU A 253 -27.09 -14.06 -20.00
N ARG A 254 -27.04 -13.10 -19.07
CA ARG A 254 -27.62 -13.21 -17.74
C ARG A 254 -28.87 -12.36 -17.55
N SER A 255 -29.38 -11.73 -18.60
CA SER A 255 -30.51 -10.78 -18.51
C SER A 255 -30.31 -9.67 -17.49
N ARG A 256 -29.08 -9.29 -17.24
CA ARG A 256 -28.74 -8.22 -16.31
C ARG A 256 -28.95 -6.85 -16.95
N PRO A 257 -29.36 -5.83 -16.17
CA PRO A 257 -29.42 -4.46 -16.68
C PRO A 257 -28.03 -3.96 -17.04
N SER A 258 -27.95 -2.88 -17.82
CA SER A 258 -26.72 -2.10 -17.92
C SER A 258 -26.25 -1.70 -16.51
N ALA A 259 -24.94 -1.70 -16.26
CA ALA A 259 -24.41 -1.28 -14.97
C ALA A 259 -24.83 0.16 -14.63
N ARG A 260 -24.97 1.03 -15.66
CA ARG A 260 -25.44 2.40 -15.49
C ARG A 260 -26.93 2.47 -15.09
N ASP A 261 -27.78 1.65 -15.70
CA ASP A 261 -29.20 1.62 -15.32
C ASP A 261 -29.38 1.11 -13.90
N ALA A 262 -28.64 0.07 -13.51
CA ALA A 262 -28.66 -0.43 -12.12
C ALA A 262 -28.15 0.63 -11.12
N SER A 263 -27.06 1.32 -11.44
CA SER A 263 -26.55 2.42 -10.59
C SER A 263 -27.55 3.56 -10.46
N ARG A 264 -28.02 4.07 -11.59
CA ARG A 264 -28.89 5.24 -11.65
C ARG A 264 -30.26 5.01 -11.01
N LEU A 265 -30.89 3.87 -11.30
CA LEU A 265 -32.25 3.59 -10.88
C LEU A 265 -32.36 3.05 -9.45
N LEU A 266 -31.31 2.38 -8.96
CA LEU A 266 -31.35 1.69 -7.68
C LEU A 266 -30.47 2.35 -6.62
N LEU A 267 -29.32 2.90 -6.98
CA LEU A 267 -28.30 3.36 -6.02
C LEU A 267 -28.24 4.89 -5.91
N SER A 268 -28.46 5.63 -7.01
CA SER A 268 -28.34 7.11 -6.99
C SER A 268 -29.44 7.76 -6.17
N SER A 269 -29.08 8.66 -5.25
CA SER A 269 -30.04 9.45 -4.47
C SER A 269 -29.40 10.72 -3.93
N SER A 270 -30.13 11.83 -3.96
CA SER A 270 -29.76 13.06 -3.26
C SER A 270 -30.12 13.01 -1.77
N THR A 271 -31.02 12.10 -1.35
CA THR A 271 -31.38 11.92 0.05
C THR A 271 -30.24 11.29 0.83
N GLN A 272 -29.90 11.92 1.97
CA GLN A 272 -28.82 11.45 2.85
C GLN A 272 -29.40 11.10 4.22
N ILE A 273 -29.32 9.82 4.57
CA ILE A 273 -29.62 9.33 5.92
C ILE A 273 -28.33 9.38 6.71
N GLN A 274 -28.36 9.97 7.89
CA GLN A 274 -27.20 10.14 8.75
C GLN A 274 -27.07 9.01 9.77
N HIS A 275 -25.82 8.64 10.07
CA HIS A 275 -25.47 7.71 11.13
C HIS A 275 -24.90 8.45 12.35
N HIS A 276 -24.85 7.80 13.51
CA HIS A 276 -24.26 8.35 14.73
C HIS A 276 -22.73 8.38 14.73
N SER A 277 -22.08 7.72 13.78
CA SER A 277 -20.66 7.91 13.49
C SER A 277 -20.43 9.14 12.61
N ASN A 278 -19.19 9.59 12.47
CA ASN A 278 -18.84 10.76 11.66
C ASN A 278 -18.13 10.40 10.35
N ALA A 279 -17.90 11.40 9.51
CA ALA A 279 -17.30 11.21 8.18
C ALA A 279 -15.81 10.77 8.23
N LEU A 280 -15.11 10.99 9.34
CA LEU A 280 -13.74 10.47 9.52
C LEU A 280 -13.71 8.92 9.48
N LEU A 281 -14.79 8.27 9.92
CA LEU A 281 -14.95 6.81 9.82
C LEU A 281 -14.90 6.33 8.35
N MET A 282 -15.60 7.02 7.44
CA MET A 282 -15.54 6.70 6.00
C MET A 282 -14.12 6.84 5.47
N GLN A 283 -13.43 7.92 5.87
CA GLN A 283 -12.08 8.19 5.41
C GLN A 283 -11.08 7.15 5.94
N TRP A 284 -11.27 6.67 7.17
CA TRP A 284 -10.51 5.53 7.72
C TRP A 284 -10.73 4.27 6.91
N GLY A 285 -11.98 3.96 6.56
CA GLY A 285 -12.31 2.81 5.72
C GLY A 285 -11.58 2.83 4.37
N GLN A 286 -11.47 4.01 3.73
CA GLN A 286 -10.70 4.15 2.51
C GLN A 286 -9.20 3.93 2.74
N PHE A 287 -8.66 4.45 3.84
CA PHE A 287 -7.26 4.28 4.21
C PHE A 287 -6.88 2.80 4.39
N ILE A 288 -7.71 2.03 5.11
CA ILE A 288 -7.52 0.57 5.28
C ILE A 288 -7.75 -0.21 3.99
N ALA A 289 -8.71 0.20 3.14
CA ALA A 289 -8.90 -0.43 1.83
C ALA A 289 -7.64 -0.31 0.95
N HIS A 290 -6.93 0.80 1.06
CA HIS A 290 -5.69 1.03 0.34
C HIS A 290 -4.48 0.31 0.94
N ASP A 291 -4.54 -0.09 2.20
CA ASP A 291 -3.54 -0.97 2.82
C ASP A 291 -3.64 -2.39 2.27
N LEU A 292 -4.86 -2.93 2.23
CA LEU A 292 -5.11 -4.33 1.93
C LEU A 292 -5.11 -4.68 0.44
N ALA A 293 -5.58 -3.77 -0.43
CA ALA A 293 -5.82 -4.13 -1.82
C ALA A 293 -5.58 -3.01 -2.83
N LYS A 294 -4.91 -3.37 -3.90
CA LYS A 294 -4.78 -2.56 -5.11
C LYS A 294 -4.75 -3.44 -6.34
N THR A 295 -5.72 -3.24 -7.24
CA THR A 295 -5.80 -3.97 -8.49
C THR A 295 -5.21 -3.14 -9.61
N THR A 296 -4.19 -3.65 -10.29
CA THR A 296 -3.58 -3.00 -11.45
C THR A 296 -4.59 -2.87 -12.59
N MET A 297 -4.55 -1.75 -13.30
CA MET A 297 -5.32 -1.51 -14.51
C MET A 297 -4.45 -0.80 -15.54
N LEU A 298 -4.66 -1.10 -16.82
CA LEU A 298 -4.07 -0.32 -17.90
C LEU A 298 -4.75 1.03 -18.05
N ASN A 299 -4.08 1.93 -18.78
CA ASN A 299 -4.66 3.21 -19.15
C ASN A 299 -5.90 2.99 -20.03
N ASN A 300 -6.98 3.71 -19.72
CA ASN A 300 -8.28 3.59 -20.39
C ASN A 300 -8.36 4.19 -21.81
N GLN A 301 -7.27 4.66 -22.39
CA GLN A 301 -7.31 5.33 -23.71
C GLN A 301 -7.95 4.45 -24.77
N GLU A 302 -7.61 3.17 -24.83
CA GLU A 302 -8.23 2.22 -25.76
C GLU A 302 -9.72 1.99 -25.48
N CYS A 303 -10.11 2.10 -24.20
CA CYS A 303 -11.48 1.89 -23.76
C CYS A 303 -12.39 3.09 -24.04
N ALA A 304 -11.82 4.27 -24.23
CA ALA A 304 -12.56 5.50 -24.54
C ALA A 304 -13.25 5.46 -25.91
N ALA A 305 -12.76 4.65 -26.85
CA ALA A 305 -13.36 4.47 -28.15
C ALA A 305 -14.70 3.71 -28.13
N CYS A 306 -15.10 3.11 -27.02
CA CYS A 306 -16.30 2.29 -26.85
C CYS A 306 -16.42 1.06 -27.81
N THR A 307 -15.49 0.89 -28.73
CA THR A 307 -15.56 -0.11 -29.80
C THR A 307 -14.70 -1.34 -29.56
N SER A 308 -13.75 -1.27 -28.64
CA SER A 308 -12.79 -2.36 -28.46
C SER A 308 -13.03 -3.10 -27.14
N ASN A 309 -13.78 -4.17 -27.22
CA ASN A 309 -13.80 -5.21 -26.18
C ASN A 309 -12.64 -6.21 -26.35
N LYS A 310 -11.51 -5.79 -26.91
CA LYS A 310 -10.33 -6.64 -27.15
C LYS A 310 -9.65 -7.05 -25.85
N GLY A 311 -10.34 -7.80 -24.98
CA GLY A 311 -9.76 -8.42 -23.80
C GLY A 311 -9.30 -7.46 -22.68
N ARG A 312 -9.12 -6.17 -22.96
CA ARG A 312 -8.64 -5.13 -22.02
C ARG A 312 -9.72 -4.20 -21.50
N CYS A 313 -10.87 -4.14 -22.17
CA CYS A 313 -11.96 -3.22 -21.83
C CYS A 313 -13.23 -3.95 -21.42
N THR A 314 -13.98 -3.32 -20.53
CA THR A 314 -15.31 -3.74 -20.09
C THR A 314 -16.21 -2.49 -19.92
N SER A 315 -16.23 -1.64 -20.97
CA SER A 315 -16.93 -0.36 -20.96
C SER A 315 -18.44 -0.54 -20.77
N VAL A 316 -19.06 0.39 -20.06
CA VAL A 316 -20.49 0.38 -19.76
C VAL A 316 -21.21 1.18 -20.85
N PHE A 317 -21.98 0.50 -21.72
CA PHE A 317 -22.78 1.16 -22.74
C PHE A 317 -23.92 1.97 -22.12
N LEU A 318 -24.18 3.13 -22.71
CA LEU A 318 -25.14 4.12 -22.23
C LEU A 318 -26.36 4.19 -23.15
N SER A 319 -27.53 4.33 -22.55
CA SER A 319 -28.74 4.65 -23.31
C SER A 319 -28.71 6.12 -23.73
N ARG A 320 -29.22 6.41 -24.94
CA ARG A 320 -29.45 7.79 -25.38
C ARG A 320 -30.46 8.54 -24.50
N SER A 321 -31.30 7.82 -23.76
CA SER A 321 -32.25 8.38 -22.78
C SER A 321 -31.63 8.63 -21.39
N ASP A 322 -30.35 8.35 -21.19
CA ASP A 322 -29.69 8.68 -19.91
C ASP A 322 -29.67 10.19 -19.71
N PRO A 323 -30.26 10.73 -18.64
CA PRO A 323 -30.40 12.17 -18.44
C PRO A 323 -29.06 12.89 -18.27
N THR A 324 -28.04 12.19 -17.77
CA THR A 324 -26.72 12.77 -17.51
C THR A 324 -25.72 12.47 -18.64
N PHE A 325 -25.68 11.24 -19.10
CA PHE A 325 -24.66 10.74 -20.01
C PHE A 325 -25.16 10.34 -21.39
N GLY A 326 -26.44 10.57 -21.74
CA GLY A 326 -27.03 10.13 -23.01
C GLY A 326 -26.36 10.65 -24.29
N ARG A 327 -25.49 11.67 -24.16
CA ARG A 327 -24.65 12.18 -25.27
C ARG A 327 -23.38 11.33 -25.53
N PHE A 328 -23.01 10.44 -24.60
CA PHE A 328 -21.85 9.57 -24.75
C PHE A 328 -22.29 8.15 -25.14
N MET A 329 -21.44 7.40 -25.80
CA MET A 329 -21.71 6.02 -26.17
C MET A 329 -21.49 5.05 -25.00
N CYS A 330 -20.48 5.29 -24.18
CA CYS A 330 -20.15 4.46 -23.03
C CYS A 330 -19.42 5.25 -21.95
N LEU A 331 -19.38 4.67 -20.74
CA LEU A 331 -18.37 4.98 -19.73
C LEU A 331 -17.17 4.06 -19.94
N PRO A 332 -15.97 4.58 -20.21
CA PRO A 332 -14.77 3.76 -20.41
C PRO A 332 -14.38 3.05 -19.10
N VAL A 333 -14.25 1.72 -19.16
CA VAL A 333 -13.78 0.92 -18.02
C VAL A 333 -12.73 -0.09 -18.51
N ALA A 334 -11.50 0.06 -18.03
CA ALA A 334 -10.48 -0.95 -18.23
C ALA A 334 -10.72 -2.15 -17.31
N ARG A 335 -10.42 -3.35 -17.80
CA ARG A 335 -10.42 -4.56 -16.99
C ARG A 335 -9.26 -4.54 -16.00
N SER A 336 -9.47 -5.19 -14.86
CA SER A 336 -8.37 -5.47 -13.93
C SER A 336 -7.36 -6.40 -14.58
N THR A 337 -6.07 -6.14 -14.34
CA THR A 337 -4.97 -6.96 -14.87
C THR A 337 -5.04 -8.37 -14.30
N PRO A 338 -4.97 -9.41 -15.14
CA PRO A 338 -4.89 -10.79 -14.68
C PRO A 338 -3.47 -11.16 -14.29
N VAL A 339 -3.35 -12.18 -13.47
CA VAL A 339 -2.09 -12.89 -13.28
C VAL A 339 -1.74 -13.61 -14.58
N CYS A 340 -0.47 -13.54 -15.01
CA CYS A 340 0.00 -14.21 -16.23
C CYS A 340 -0.28 -15.72 -16.19
N GLY A 341 -0.70 -16.28 -17.33
CA GLY A 341 -1.08 -17.68 -17.47
C GLY A 341 -2.50 -18.01 -17.02
N THR A 342 -3.28 -17.05 -16.47
CA THR A 342 -4.68 -17.25 -16.10
C THR A 342 -5.65 -16.71 -17.15
N GLY A 343 -6.86 -17.27 -17.22
CA GLY A 343 -7.92 -16.85 -18.16
C GLY A 343 -7.85 -17.49 -19.54
N VAL A 344 -7.02 -18.50 -19.74
CA VAL A 344 -6.89 -19.25 -21.01
C VAL A 344 -7.36 -20.69 -20.82
N THR A 345 -6.72 -21.45 -19.95
CA THR A 345 -7.06 -22.85 -19.62
C THR A 345 -7.74 -22.96 -18.26
N ASN A 346 -7.51 -22.00 -17.39
CA ASN A 346 -8.11 -21.88 -16.07
C ASN A 346 -8.81 -20.51 -15.95
N PHE A 347 -9.43 -20.23 -14.80
CA PHE A 347 -10.11 -18.96 -14.57
C PHE A 347 -9.13 -17.80 -14.59
N ARG A 348 -9.59 -16.64 -15.11
CA ARG A 348 -8.92 -15.37 -14.98
C ARG A 348 -8.87 -14.96 -13.51
N GLU A 349 -7.67 -14.79 -12.96
CA GLU A 349 -7.44 -14.31 -11.61
C GLU A 349 -6.87 -12.89 -11.65
N GLN A 350 -7.41 -12.01 -10.82
CA GLN A 350 -6.98 -10.63 -10.73
C GLN A 350 -5.80 -10.51 -9.76
N PHE A 351 -4.90 -9.61 -10.10
CA PHE A 351 -3.66 -9.36 -9.39
C PHE A 351 -3.84 -8.31 -8.28
N ASN A 352 -3.22 -8.54 -7.10
CA ASN A 352 -3.16 -7.58 -6.01
C ASN A 352 -1.74 -7.03 -5.87
N GLU A 353 -1.58 -5.71 -5.92
CA GLU A 353 -0.28 -5.04 -5.76
C GLU A 353 0.11 -4.88 -4.28
N ASN A 354 -0.85 -4.95 -3.34
CA ASN A 354 -0.64 -4.71 -1.92
C ASN A 354 -0.53 -6.02 -1.12
N THR A 355 0.03 -5.92 0.08
CA THR A 355 -0.01 -6.99 1.07
C THR A 355 -1.45 -7.21 1.57
N ALA A 356 -1.74 -8.41 2.07
CA ALA A 356 -3.04 -8.71 2.69
C ALA A 356 -3.07 -8.40 4.20
N PHE A 357 -2.02 -7.78 4.71
CA PHE A 357 -1.85 -7.46 6.12
C PHE A 357 -2.19 -5.99 6.38
N ILE A 358 -2.66 -5.69 7.59
CA ILE A 358 -2.75 -4.31 8.06
C ILE A 358 -1.35 -3.94 8.59
N ASP A 359 -0.48 -3.53 7.70
CA ASP A 359 0.94 -3.32 7.96
C ASP A 359 1.44 -1.92 7.58
N GLY A 360 0.54 -1.06 7.10
CA GLY A 360 0.86 0.30 6.67
C GLY A 360 1.48 0.35 5.27
N SER A 361 1.30 -0.67 4.42
CA SER A 361 1.84 -0.67 3.05
C SER A 361 1.42 0.55 2.25
N MET A 362 0.24 1.12 2.52
CA MET A 362 -0.18 2.39 1.90
C MET A 362 0.70 3.59 2.30
N ILE A 363 1.45 3.49 3.42
CA ILE A 363 2.39 4.53 3.89
C ILE A 363 3.79 4.24 3.37
N TYR A 364 4.23 2.99 3.47
CA TYR A 364 5.62 2.57 3.25
C TYR A 364 5.90 2.03 1.86
N GLY A 365 4.87 1.66 1.09
CA GLY A 365 4.98 0.90 -0.16
C GLY A 365 5.00 -0.61 0.07
N SER A 366 4.89 -1.36 -1.01
CA SER A 366 4.80 -2.83 -1.02
C SER A 366 6.03 -3.50 -1.65
N SER A 367 7.14 -2.78 -1.79
CA SER A 367 8.40 -3.31 -2.30
C SER A 367 9.61 -2.62 -1.67
N ASP A 368 10.76 -3.29 -1.66
CA ASP A 368 12.01 -2.71 -1.15
C ASP A 368 12.45 -1.48 -1.96
N ARG A 369 12.13 -1.47 -3.27
CA ARG A 369 12.42 -0.32 -4.14
C ARG A 369 11.65 0.94 -3.76
N ASP A 370 10.47 0.81 -3.16
CA ASP A 370 9.67 1.95 -2.70
C ASP A 370 10.38 2.72 -1.59
N GLN A 371 11.29 2.04 -0.84
CA GLN A 371 12.05 2.65 0.25
C GLN A 371 12.96 3.78 -0.23
N PHE A 372 13.52 3.67 -1.42
CA PHE A 372 14.31 4.75 -2.01
C PHE A 372 13.50 6.03 -2.26
N LEU A 373 12.18 5.87 -2.52
CA LEU A 373 11.29 7.01 -2.76
C LEU A 373 10.85 7.67 -1.46
N PHE A 374 10.54 6.89 -0.43
CA PHE A 374 9.82 7.39 0.76
C PHE A 374 10.69 7.52 2.00
N ARG A 375 11.84 6.85 2.07
CA ARG A 375 12.64 6.71 3.28
C ARG A 375 13.93 7.52 3.23
N GLN A 376 14.34 8.05 4.39
CA GLN A 376 15.65 8.66 4.63
C GLN A 376 16.15 8.26 6.02
N GLY A 377 17.04 7.26 6.08
CA GLY A 377 17.49 6.68 7.35
C GLY A 377 16.32 6.12 8.17
N ALA A 378 16.22 6.50 9.43
CA ALA A 378 15.12 6.11 10.31
C ALA A 378 13.78 6.80 10.01
N PHE A 379 13.76 7.82 9.17
CA PHE A 379 12.61 8.70 8.96
C PHE A 379 11.99 8.51 7.57
N LEU A 380 10.72 8.84 7.46
CA LEU A 380 10.07 9.08 6.18
C LEU A 380 10.44 10.49 5.68
N LYS A 381 10.70 10.59 4.37
CA LYS A 381 11.04 11.87 3.71
C LYS A 381 9.94 12.90 3.87
N THR A 382 10.33 14.14 4.14
CA THR A 382 9.42 15.25 4.35
C THR A 382 9.75 16.45 3.48
N LYS A 383 8.75 17.28 3.24
CA LYS A 383 8.88 18.61 2.63
C LYS A 383 8.21 19.64 3.53
N LEU A 384 8.91 20.73 3.81
CA LEU A 384 8.33 21.86 4.55
C LEU A 384 7.60 22.79 3.56
N ILE A 385 6.30 22.98 3.76
CA ILE A 385 5.45 23.86 2.94
C ILE A 385 4.61 24.71 3.89
N ASN A 386 4.67 26.03 3.75
CA ASN A 386 3.96 26.97 4.61
C ASN A 386 4.17 26.69 6.12
N ASN A 387 5.41 26.42 6.52
CA ASN A 387 5.84 26.04 7.87
C ASN A 387 5.17 24.77 8.43
N ARG A 388 4.65 23.88 7.55
CA ARG A 388 4.07 22.60 7.93
C ARG A 388 4.82 21.45 7.26
N VAL A 389 4.90 20.35 7.96
CA VAL A 389 5.56 19.12 7.48
C VAL A 389 4.58 18.29 6.66
N PHE A 390 4.93 18.02 5.42
CA PHE A 390 4.18 17.19 4.47
C PHE A 390 5.06 16.06 3.92
N PRO A 391 4.49 15.01 3.34
CA PRO A 391 5.21 14.11 2.45
C PRO A 391 5.80 14.87 1.25
N PRO A 392 6.74 14.29 0.50
CA PRO A 392 7.11 14.81 -0.81
C PRO A 392 5.88 15.05 -1.69
N VAL A 393 5.96 16.00 -2.59
CA VAL A 393 4.88 16.29 -3.53
C VAL A 393 5.34 16.10 -4.96
N ASP A 394 4.43 15.67 -5.83
CA ASP A 394 4.66 15.57 -7.27
C ASP A 394 4.67 16.93 -7.98
N LYS A 395 4.87 16.92 -9.29
CA LYS A 395 4.85 18.14 -10.15
C LYS A 395 3.51 18.88 -10.14
N ASN A 396 2.43 18.24 -9.70
CA ASN A 396 1.10 18.83 -9.60
C ASN A 396 0.78 19.29 -8.16
N ASN A 397 1.77 19.31 -7.27
CA ASN A 397 1.63 19.56 -5.84
C ASN A 397 0.67 18.57 -5.12
N ASN A 398 0.61 17.33 -5.56
CA ASN A 398 -0.08 16.26 -4.84
C ASN A 398 0.89 15.51 -3.93
N VAL A 399 0.44 15.17 -2.73
CA VAL A 399 1.25 14.38 -1.79
C VAL A 399 1.56 13.01 -2.37
N VAL A 400 2.79 12.53 -2.15
CA VAL A 400 3.28 11.23 -2.59
C VAL A 400 3.50 10.37 -1.35
N ALA A 401 2.93 9.16 -1.37
CA ALA A 401 3.03 8.19 -0.29
C ALA A 401 3.20 6.77 -0.85
N GLY A 402 3.29 5.77 0.01
CA GLY A 402 3.44 4.36 -0.38
C GLY A 402 2.37 3.83 -1.34
N ASP A 403 1.17 4.41 -1.30
CA ASP A 403 0.12 4.15 -2.28
C ASP A 403 -0.10 5.38 -3.17
N ASP A 404 -0.07 5.20 -4.50
CA ASP A 404 -0.23 6.28 -5.48
C ASP A 404 -1.65 6.87 -5.52
N ARG A 405 -2.61 6.24 -4.83
CA ARG A 405 -3.98 6.75 -4.65
C ARG A 405 -4.10 7.71 -3.44
N ALA A 406 -3.01 8.02 -2.74
CA ALA A 406 -3.01 8.85 -1.52
C ALA A 406 -3.71 10.20 -1.70
N ASN A 407 -3.73 10.75 -2.91
CA ASN A 407 -4.28 12.06 -3.24
C ASN A 407 -5.65 12.01 -3.96
N ILE A 408 -6.30 10.84 -4.04
CA ILE A 408 -7.63 10.74 -4.68
C ILE A 408 -8.61 11.72 -4.06
N PHE A 409 -8.54 11.93 -2.74
CA PHE A 409 -9.32 12.92 -2.03
C PHE A 409 -8.49 13.56 -0.91
N VAL A 410 -8.66 14.85 -0.67
CA VAL A 410 -7.89 15.59 0.36
C VAL A 410 -8.03 15.02 1.77
N GLY A 411 -9.16 14.39 2.10
CA GLY A 411 -9.36 13.71 3.37
C GLY A 411 -8.43 12.50 3.53
N LEU A 412 -8.25 11.72 2.46
CA LEU A 412 -7.30 10.61 2.44
C LEU A 412 -5.86 11.12 2.52
N ALA A 413 -5.52 12.14 1.73
CA ALA A 413 -4.21 12.78 1.78
C ALA A 413 -3.88 13.29 3.19
N SER A 414 -4.87 13.81 3.92
CA SER A 414 -4.69 14.24 5.31
C SER A 414 -4.31 13.10 6.25
N LEU A 415 -4.86 11.89 6.08
CA LEU A 415 -4.46 10.72 6.86
C LEU A 415 -3.03 10.28 6.51
N HIS A 416 -2.63 10.31 5.25
CA HIS A 416 -1.24 10.02 4.86
C HIS A 416 -0.24 11.00 5.49
N VAL A 417 -0.57 12.30 5.51
CA VAL A 417 0.24 13.32 6.22
C VAL A 417 0.32 13.01 7.70
N LEU A 418 -0.81 12.69 8.34
CA LEU A 418 -0.90 12.38 9.77
C LEU A 418 0.01 11.20 10.13
N TYR A 419 -0.07 10.09 9.37
CA TYR A 419 0.71 8.87 9.67
C TYR A 419 2.19 8.98 9.30
N LEU A 420 2.57 9.80 8.32
CA LEU A 420 3.96 10.16 8.09
C LEU A 420 4.55 10.88 9.30
N ARG A 421 3.83 11.88 9.84
CA ARG A 421 4.26 12.64 11.03
C ARG A 421 4.33 11.73 12.26
N GLN A 422 3.37 10.83 12.41
CA GLN A 422 3.34 9.84 13.50
C GLN A 422 4.56 8.92 13.46
N HIS A 423 4.91 8.38 12.29
CA HIS A 423 6.13 7.57 12.14
C HIS A 423 7.37 8.37 12.56
N ASN A 424 7.54 9.57 12.05
CA ASN A 424 8.72 10.38 12.32
C ASN A 424 8.81 10.82 13.81
N ARG A 425 7.67 11.07 14.46
CA ARG A 425 7.61 11.31 15.92
C ARG A 425 8.09 10.09 16.72
N ILE A 426 7.59 8.90 16.35
CA ILE A 426 7.98 7.64 16.99
C ILE A 426 9.48 7.38 16.79
N ALA A 427 9.98 7.50 15.56
CA ALA A 427 11.39 7.30 15.24
C ALA A 427 12.31 8.22 16.05
N ALA A 428 12.00 9.52 16.12
CA ALA A 428 12.74 10.48 16.91
C ALA A 428 12.72 10.15 18.41
N THR A 429 11.61 9.61 18.90
CA THR A 429 11.49 9.24 20.32
C THR A 429 12.25 7.96 20.62
N LEU A 430 12.16 6.93 19.80
CA LEU A 430 12.91 5.68 19.96
C LEU A 430 14.43 5.92 19.89
N GLN A 431 14.88 6.81 19.00
CA GLN A 431 16.30 7.16 18.89
C GLN A 431 16.82 7.88 20.15
N ARG A 432 15.96 8.69 20.82
CA ARG A 432 16.31 9.32 22.10
C ARG A 432 16.37 8.33 23.26
N VAL A 433 15.43 7.37 23.27
CA VAL A 433 15.37 6.34 24.33
C VAL A 433 16.50 5.32 24.17
N ASN A 434 16.89 5.02 22.93
CA ASN A 434 17.93 4.05 22.57
C ASN A 434 18.98 4.70 21.64
N PRO A 435 19.88 5.55 22.13
CA PRO A 435 20.86 6.24 21.28
C PRO A 435 21.83 5.30 20.56
N HIS A 436 21.95 4.06 21.02
CA HIS A 436 22.79 3.02 20.45
C HIS A 436 22.14 2.24 19.28
N TRP A 437 20.83 2.41 19.06
CA TRP A 437 20.18 1.79 17.93
C TRP A 437 20.61 2.45 16.62
N ASP A 438 20.88 1.63 15.62
CA ASP A 438 21.09 2.12 14.27
C ASP A 438 19.80 2.61 13.61
N GLN A 439 19.92 3.29 12.49
CA GLN A 439 18.77 3.88 11.80
C GLN A 439 17.81 2.83 11.22
N GLU A 440 18.32 1.66 10.85
CA GLU A 440 17.51 0.55 10.34
C GLU A 440 16.60 0.03 11.47
N ARG A 441 17.17 -0.23 12.61
CA ARG A 441 16.41 -0.69 13.77
C ARG A 441 15.36 0.31 14.21
N VAL A 442 15.72 1.59 14.31
CA VAL A 442 14.76 2.66 14.65
C VAL A 442 13.62 2.71 13.63
N PHE A 443 13.92 2.58 12.33
CA PHE A 443 12.90 2.56 11.29
C PHE A 443 11.94 1.37 11.43
N HIS A 444 12.47 0.16 11.56
CA HIS A 444 11.66 -1.06 11.61
C HIS A 444 10.83 -1.15 12.90
N GLU A 445 11.37 -0.75 14.05
CA GLU A 445 10.57 -0.66 15.28
C GLU A 445 9.48 0.41 15.18
N SER A 446 9.78 1.56 14.57
CA SER A 446 8.77 2.60 14.31
C SER A 446 7.67 2.10 13.40
N ARG A 447 8.01 1.42 12.29
CA ARG A 447 7.06 0.80 11.35
C ARG A 447 6.19 -0.25 12.06
N LYS A 448 6.78 -1.07 12.92
CA LYS A 448 6.10 -2.09 13.71
C LYS A 448 5.07 -1.48 14.66
N ILE A 449 5.42 -0.39 15.35
CA ILE A 449 4.49 0.36 16.22
C ILE A 449 3.36 1.00 15.41
N VAL A 450 3.68 1.66 14.28
CA VAL A 450 2.66 2.27 13.40
C VAL A 450 1.69 1.21 12.87
N GLY A 451 2.17 0.06 12.42
CA GLY A 451 1.32 -1.06 12.01
C GLY A 451 0.38 -1.52 13.13
N ALA A 452 0.91 -1.68 14.34
CA ALA A 452 0.11 -2.03 15.52
C ALA A 452 -0.96 -0.97 15.87
N MET A 453 -0.63 0.33 15.69
CA MET A 453 -1.60 1.43 15.86
C MET A 453 -2.77 1.28 14.89
N ILE A 454 -2.48 1.05 13.61
CA ILE A 454 -3.50 0.91 12.57
C ILE A 454 -4.35 -0.34 12.83
N GLN A 455 -3.73 -1.46 13.18
CA GLN A 455 -4.42 -2.71 13.55
C GLN A 455 -5.38 -2.48 14.71
N ARG A 456 -4.90 -1.87 15.80
CA ARG A 456 -5.73 -1.62 16.98
C ARG A 456 -6.90 -0.68 16.69
N ILE A 457 -6.66 0.48 16.10
CA ILE A 457 -7.73 1.44 15.76
C ILE A 457 -8.78 0.77 14.86
N THR A 458 -8.34 0.00 13.88
CA THR A 458 -9.25 -0.72 12.97
C THR A 458 -10.15 -1.70 13.72
N PHE A 459 -9.59 -2.50 14.62
CA PHE A 459 -10.36 -3.56 15.30
C PHE A 459 -11.13 -3.08 16.54
N THR A 460 -10.67 -2.01 17.20
CA THR A 460 -11.34 -1.54 18.43
C THR A 460 -12.25 -0.33 18.22
N GLU A 461 -12.04 0.45 17.16
CA GLU A 461 -12.83 1.68 16.95
C GLU A 461 -13.61 1.68 15.64
N TYR A 462 -13.05 1.12 14.54
CA TYR A 462 -13.66 1.15 13.21
C TYR A 462 -14.64 -0.02 12.97
N LEU A 463 -14.15 -1.27 13.04
CA LEU A 463 -14.96 -2.46 12.74
C LEU A 463 -16.21 -2.62 13.62
N PRO A 464 -16.19 -2.31 14.94
CA PRO A 464 -17.40 -2.34 15.75
C PRO A 464 -18.52 -1.43 15.24
N LYS A 465 -18.16 -0.30 14.60
CA LYS A 465 -19.15 0.62 14.00
C LYS A 465 -19.63 0.17 12.62
N VAL A 466 -18.80 -0.56 11.88
CA VAL A 466 -19.18 -1.12 10.58
C VAL A 466 -20.12 -2.31 10.75
N LEU A 467 -19.81 -3.20 11.70
CA LEU A 467 -20.50 -4.48 11.90
C LEU A 467 -21.60 -4.44 12.96
N GLY A 468 -21.63 -3.42 13.83
CA GLY A 468 -22.62 -3.29 14.87
C GLY A 468 -22.67 -4.49 15.81
N VAL A 469 -23.88 -4.92 16.20
CA VAL A 469 -24.08 -6.00 17.18
C VAL A 469 -23.51 -7.37 16.76
N VAL A 470 -23.22 -7.58 15.47
CA VAL A 470 -22.64 -8.86 15.00
C VAL A 470 -21.10 -8.86 15.00
N PHE A 471 -20.46 -7.77 15.48
CA PHE A 471 -19.00 -7.67 15.52
C PHE A 471 -18.37 -8.83 16.32
N GLU A 472 -18.85 -9.11 17.52
CA GLU A 472 -18.31 -10.18 18.37
C GLU A 472 -18.50 -11.57 17.76
N GLU A 473 -19.63 -11.83 17.07
CA GLU A 473 -19.89 -13.08 16.38
C GLU A 473 -18.95 -13.26 15.18
N ARG A 474 -18.75 -12.20 14.39
CA ARG A 474 -18.01 -12.27 13.12
C ARG A 474 -16.50 -12.21 13.33
N ILE A 475 -16.04 -11.41 14.27
CA ILE A 475 -14.61 -11.19 14.55
C ILE A 475 -14.16 -11.96 15.78
N GLY A 476 -14.84 -11.75 16.93
CA GLY A 476 -14.52 -12.36 18.22
C GLY A 476 -13.16 -11.97 18.79
N ALA A 477 -12.81 -12.56 19.92
CA ALA A 477 -11.51 -12.41 20.55
C ALA A 477 -10.38 -12.96 19.66
N TYR A 478 -9.16 -12.43 19.82
CA TYR A 478 -8.00 -12.95 19.11
C TYR A 478 -7.60 -14.34 19.64
N PRO A 479 -7.63 -15.40 18.83
CA PRO A 479 -7.33 -16.76 19.30
C PRO A 479 -5.84 -17.09 19.30
N GLY A 480 -4.98 -16.20 18.79
CA GLY A 480 -3.60 -16.45 18.43
C GLY A 480 -3.40 -16.58 16.92
N TYR A 481 -2.14 -16.66 16.50
CA TYR A 481 -1.77 -16.88 15.09
C TYR A 481 -2.07 -18.32 14.66
N ASP A 482 -2.73 -18.46 13.52
CA ASP A 482 -2.98 -19.76 12.88
C ASP A 482 -2.28 -19.82 11.51
N PRO A 483 -1.22 -20.64 11.34
CA PRO A 483 -0.48 -20.77 10.08
C PRO A 483 -1.31 -21.38 8.95
N ASN A 484 -2.46 -22.01 9.25
CA ASN A 484 -3.36 -22.56 8.24
C ASN A 484 -4.41 -21.55 7.75
N THR A 485 -4.60 -20.46 8.47
CA THR A 485 -5.48 -19.36 8.02
C THR A 485 -4.81 -18.57 6.91
N ASP A 486 -5.42 -18.55 5.72
CA ASP A 486 -4.96 -17.73 4.58
C ASP A 486 -5.45 -16.29 4.72
N PRO A 487 -4.57 -15.29 5.01
CA PRO A 487 -4.95 -13.89 5.12
C PRO A 487 -5.21 -13.21 3.78
N SER A 488 -4.86 -13.85 2.66
CA SER A 488 -4.97 -13.24 1.32
C SER A 488 -6.32 -12.60 1.09
N VAL A 489 -6.32 -11.43 0.42
CA VAL A 489 -7.54 -10.65 0.23
C VAL A 489 -8.47 -11.35 -0.75
N ALA A 490 -9.72 -11.53 -0.33
CA ALA A 490 -10.76 -12.09 -1.19
C ALA A 490 -11.13 -11.12 -2.31
N ASN A 491 -11.27 -11.67 -3.51
CA ASN A 491 -11.66 -10.92 -4.70
C ASN A 491 -13.02 -10.22 -4.49
N GLU A 492 -13.96 -10.92 -3.88
CA GLU A 492 -15.31 -10.46 -3.58
C GLU A 492 -15.33 -9.34 -2.51
N PHE A 493 -14.39 -9.41 -1.57
CA PHE A 493 -14.21 -8.35 -0.59
C PHE A 493 -13.76 -7.06 -1.26
N THR A 494 -12.66 -7.08 -2.03
CA THR A 494 -12.11 -5.85 -2.62
C THR A 494 -12.91 -5.34 -3.82
N SER A 495 -13.48 -6.22 -4.64
CA SER A 495 -14.25 -5.79 -5.83
C SER A 495 -15.69 -5.38 -5.53
N CYS A 496 -16.26 -5.84 -4.42
CA CYS A 496 -17.65 -5.59 -4.05
C CYS A 496 -17.83 -5.15 -2.60
N ALA A 497 -17.59 -6.03 -1.61
CA ALA A 497 -18.08 -5.83 -0.25
C ALA A 497 -17.49 -4.59 0.43
N PHE A 498 -16.18 -4.40 0.38
CA PHE A 498 -15.52 -3.28 1.05
C PHE A 498 -15.66 -1.95 0.29
N ARG A 499 -16.35 -1.96 -0.88
CA ARG A 499 -16.74 -0.75 -1.61
C ARG A 499 -18.02 -0.09 -1.07
N PHE A 500 -18.61 -0.62 -0.01
CA PHE A 500 -19.78 0.00 0.63
C PHE A 500 -19.52 1.46 1.04
N GLY A 501 -18.29 1.78 1.42
CA GLY A 501 -17.87 3.14 1.79
C GLY A 501 -18.07 4.18 0.71
N HIS A 502 -18.17 3.80 -0.58
CA HIS A 502 -18.52 4.73 -1.67
C HIS A 502 -19.90 5.35 -1.47
N GLY A 503 -20.83 4.60 -0.85
CA GLY A 503 -22.15 5.12 -0.46
C GLY A 503 -22.11 6.13 0.70
N MET A 504 -21.01 6.20 1.44
CA MET A 504 -20.83 7.15 2.54
C MET A 504 -20.27 8.50 2.09
N ILE A 505 -19.83 8.62 0.84
CA ILE A 505 -19.29 9.88 0.27
C ILE A 505 -20.41 10.93 0.21
N GLN A 506 -20.11 12.10 0.75
CA GLN A 506 -21.02 13.25 0.82
C GLN A 506 -20.66 14.28 -0.24
N GLU A 507 -21.59 15.21 -0.51
CA GLU A 507 -21.43 16.26 -1.53
C GLU A 507 -20.43 17.35 -1.11
N PHE A 508 -20.31 17.61 0.21
CA PHE A 508 -19.54 18.74 0.76
C PHE A 508 -18.90 18.35 2.09
N TYR A 509 -17.69 18.86 2.33
CA TYR A 509 -16.91 18.68 3.55
C TYR A 509 -16.52 20.05 4.14
N PRO A 510 -16.93 20.36 5.39
CA PRO A 510 -16.64 21.65 6.01
C PRO A 510 -15.19 21.72 6.51
N PHE A 511 -14.64 22.93 6.56
CA PHE A 511 -13.43 23.29 7.26
C PHE A 511 -13.78 24.00 8.56
N LEU A 512 -13.18 23.57 9.67
CA LEU A 512 -13.43 24.13 10.99
C LEU A 512 -12.13 24.60 11.64
N ASN A 513 -12.20 25.74 12.34
CA ASN A 513 -11.10 26.23 13.15
C ASN A 513 -10.95 25.46 14.47
N GLU A 514 -10.00 25.82 15.31
CA GLU A 514 -9.71 25.21 16.61
C GLU A 514 -10.90 25.24 17.60
N LYS A 515 -11.79 26.20 17.44
CA LYS A 515 -13.02 26.33 18.23
C LYS A 515 -14.21 25.61 17.59
N PHE A 516 -13.96 24.77 16.55
CA PHE A 516 -14.97 24.10 15.73
C PHE A 516 -15.99 25.02 15.05
N GLN A 517 -15.60 26.26 14.78
CA GLN A 517 -16.41 27.19 14.00
C GLN A 517 -16.12 27.03 12.51
N HIS A 518 -17.17 27.12 11.70
CA HIS A 518 -17.08 27.00 10.25
C HIS A 518 -16.26 28.12 9.64
N ILE A 519 -15.22 27.78 8.86
CA ILE A 519 -14.33 28.76 8.18
C ILE A 519 -14.28 28.53 6.67
N GLY A 520 -15.09 27.62 6.13
CA GLY A 520 -15.13 27.26 4.73
C GLY A 520 -15.41 25.79 4.54
N GLY A 521 -15.10 25.28 3.37
CA GLY A 521 -15.26 23.86 3.06
C GLY A 521 -14.99 23.58 1.59
N ILE A 522 -15.18 22.33 1.21
CA ILE A 522 -14.86 21.86 -0.14
C ILE A 522 -15.93 20.89 -0.64
N PRO A 523 -16.49 21.09 -1.83
CA PRO A 523 -17.24 20.06 -2.53
C PRO A 523 -16.36 18.83 -2.79
N PHE A 524 -16.93 17.62 -2.69
CA PHE A 524 -16.16 16.38 -2.85
C PHE A 524 -15.33 16.36 -4.13
N ASN A 525 -15.96 16.68 -5.27
CA ASN A 525 -15.29 16.61 -6.57
C ASN A 525 -14.18 17.67 -6.73
N ASP A 526 -14.24 18.76 -5.98
CA ASP A 526 -13.18 19.79 -5.96
C ASP A 526 -11.99 19.39 -5.09
N GLY A 527 -12.21 18.49 -4.12
CA GLY A 527 -11.17 17.93 -3.26
C GLY A 527 -10.42 16.74 -3.87
N MET A 528 -10.80 16.29 -5.07
CA MET A 528 -10.16 15.17 -5.74
C MET A 528 -8.88 15.61 -6.45
N PHE A 529 -7.77 14.90 -6.21
CA PHE A 529 -6.46 15.15 -6.83
C PHE A 529 -5.93 16.58 -6.67
N LYS A 530 -6.29 17.25 -5.58
CA LYS A 530 -5.93 18.66 -5.32
C LYS A 530 -5.42 18.81 -3.88
N SER A 531 -4.25 18.24 -3.60
CA SER A 531 -3.60 18.37 -2.28
C SER A 531 -3.28 19.83 -1.91
N THR A 532 -3.30 20.76 -2.86
CA THR A 532 -3.10 22.19 -2.63
C THR A 532 -4.01 22.76 -1.53
N HIS A 533 -5.22 22.21 -1.38
CA HIS A 533 -6.12 22.64 -0.30
C HIS A 533 -5.53 22.41 1.10
N ILE A 534 -4.93 21.23 1.33
CA ILE A 534 -4.29 20.93 2.61
C ILE A 534 -2.89 21.51 2.72
N LEU A 535 -2.17 21.69 1.61
CA LEU A 535 -0.87 22.36 1.61
C LEU A 535 -0.99 23.83 2.05
N ASN A 536 -2.08 24.49 1.66
CA ASN A 536 -2.34 25.88 2.01
C ASN A 536 -2.93 26.06 3.41
N ASN A 537 -3.92 25.24 3.77
CA ASN A 537 -4.71 25.42 4.99
C ASN A 537 -4.29 24.52 6.15
N GLY A 538 -3.37 23.55 5.90
CA GLY A 538 -3.11 22.45 6.83
C GLY A 538 -4.17 21.36 6.75
N ILE A 539 -3.91 20.25 7.47
CA ILE A 539 -4.84 19.09 7.51
C ILE A 539 -5.94 19.24 8.55
N ASP A 540 -5.66 19.98 9.62
CA ASP A 540 -6.52 20.04 10.82
C ASP A 540 -7.93 20.60 10.55
N PRO A 541 -8.12 21.67 9.76
CA PRO A 541 -9.46 22.21 9.50
C PRO A 541 -10.38 21.18 8.85
N LEU A 542 -9.87 20.40 7.91
CA LEU A 542 -10.64 19.34 7.24
C LEU A 542 -10.91 18.18 8.20
N ILE A 543 -9.92 17.74 8.98
CA ILE A 543 -10.09 16.64 9.95
C ILE A 543 -11.14 17.02 11.00
N ARG A 544 -11.13 18.25 11.52
CA ARG A 544 -12.20 18.76 12.42
C ARG A 544 -13.57 18.71 11.74
N GLY A 545 -13.63 19.08 10.47
CA GLY A 545 -14.84 18.95 9.67
C GLY A 545 -15.33 17.52 9.55
N LEU A 546 -14.43 16.59 9.23
CA LEU A 546 -14.74 15.16 9.13
C LEU A 546 -15.25 14.58 10.45
N MET A 547 -14.72 15.03 11.59
CA MET A 547 -15.13 14.57 12.92
C MET A 547 -16.52 15.08 13.35
N THR A 548 -16.92 16.27 12.90
CA THR A 548 -18.21 16.87 13.26
C THR A 548 -19.34 16.52 12.29
N LEU A 549 -18.99 16.22 11.03
CA LEU A 549 -19.95 15.84 10.00
C LEU A 549 -20.47 14.42 10.24
N PRO A 550 -21.79 14.21 10.49
CA PRO A 550 -22.34 12.86 10.62
C PRO A 550 -22.06 12.04 9.36
N ALA A 551 -21.69 10.78 9.54
CA ALA A 551 -21.50 9.88 8.41
C ALA A 551 -22.83 9.62 7.71
N LYS A 552 -22.78 9.58 6.39
CA LYS A 552 -23.91 9.18 5.56
C LYS A 552 -24.03 7.64 5.56
N MET A 553 -25.24 7.11 5.70
CA MET A 553 -25.53 5.69 5.50
C MET A 553 -25.20 5.26 4.06
N PRO A 554 -24.60 4.05 3.86
CA PRO A 554 -24.04 3.66 2.58
C PRO A 554 -25.03 3.16 1.52
N GLN A 555 -26.30 2.87 1.86
CA GLN A 555 -27.27 2.21 0.99
C GLN A 555 -27.60 2.98 -0.29
N ARG A 556 -27.21 4.24 -0.39
CA ARG A 556 -27.37 5.08 -1.58
C ARG A 556 -26.11 5.86 -1.88
N LEU A 557 -25.88 6.16 -3.15
CA LEU A 557 -24.77 6.95 -3.66
C LEU A 557 -25.25 8.37 -3.98
N THR A 558 -24.44 9.38 -3.64
CA THR A 558 -24.75 10.77 -3.98
C THR A 558 -24.47 11.06 -5.46
N PRO A 559 -25.09 12.09 -6.06
CA PRO A 559 -24.78 12.54 -7.41
C PRO A 559 -23.30 12.93 -7.62
N ALA A 560 -22.58 13.37 -6.58
CA ALA A 560 -21.13 13.54 -6.63
C ALA A 560 -20.40 12.27 -7.08
N VAL A 561 -20.94 11.10 -6.72
CA VAL A 561 -20.38 9.77 -7.01
C VAL A 561 -20.94 9.16 -8.28
N THR A 562 -22.24 9.35 -8.56
CA THR A 562 -22.91 8.70 -9.70
C THR A 562 -22.92 9.53 -10.99
N GLU A 563 -22.52 10.81 -10.90
CA GLU A 563 -22.61 11.69 -12.06
C GLU A 563 -21.37 12.58 -12.28
N ARG A 564 -20.65 12.93 -11.22
CA ARG A 564 -19.58 13.94 -11.28
C ARG A 564 -18.20 13.44 -10.90
N ILE A 565 -18.07 12.19 -10.48
CA ILE A 565 -16.77 11.65 -10.08
C ILE A 565 -15.82 11.61 -11.29
N PHE A 566 -14.55 11.90 -11.06
CA PHE A 566 -13.52 11.94 -12.11
C PHE A 566 -13.90 12.85 -13.31
N GLY A 567 -14.64 13.89 -13.06
CA GLY A 567 -15.10 14.86 -14.06
C GLY A 567 -16.48 14.55 -14.64
N ASN A 568 -16.72 13.37 -15.19
CA ASN A 568 -18.01 12.94 -15.76
C ASN A 568 -18.07 11.42 -15.80
N SER A 569 -18.22 10.77 -14.66
CA SER A 569 -18.28 9.31 -14.56
C SER A 569 -19.24 8.88 -13.45
N ASP A 570 -19.48 7.58 -13.37
CA ASP A 570 -20.36 6.95 -12.39
C ASP A 570 -19.61 5.80 -11.68
N LEU A 571 -19.19 6.06 -10.42
CA LEU A 571 -18.49 5.05 -9.63
C LEU A 571 -19.39 3.86 -9.25
N GLY A 572 -20.72 4.07 -9.12
CA GLY A 572 -21.67 2.98 -8.91
C GLY A 572 -21.66 2.02 -10.08
N SER A 573 -21.73 2.56 -11.31
CA SER A 573 -21.59 1.77 -12.54
C SER A 573 -20.26 1.04 -12.62
N ILE A 574 -19.16 1.70 -12.26
CA ILE A 574 -17.82 1.10 -12.23
C ILE A 574 -17.77 -0.05 -11.22
N ASN A 575 -18.38 0.10 -10.04
CA ASN A 575 -18.39 -0.96 -9.01
C ASN A 575 -19.16 -2.20 -9.48
N ILE A 576 -20.33 -2.00 -10.08
CA ILE A 576 -21.12 -3.09 -10.66
C ILE A 576 -20.33 -3.79 -11.76
N GLN A 577 -19.78 -3.02 -12.69
CA GLN A 577 -19.01 -3.55 -13.82
C GLN A 577 -17.73 -4.25 -13.36
N ARG A 578 -17.11 -3.80 -12.28
CA ARG A 578 -15.93 -4.43 -11.67
C ARG A 578 -16.27 -5.81 -11.09
N GLY A 579 -17.38 -5.97 -10.40
CA GLY A 579 -17.84 -7.27 -9.94
C GLY A 579 -18.06 -8.24 -11.10
N ARG A 580 -18.62 -7.77 -12.21
CA ARG A 580 -18.82 -8.55 -13.44
C ARG A 580 -17.49 -8.90 -14.13
N ASP A 581 -16.54 -7.97 -14.18
CA ASP A 581 -15.18 -8.19 -14.69
C ASP A 581 -14.40 -9.25 -13.88
N HIS A 582 -14.62 -9.28 -12.58
CA HIS A 582 -13.99 -10.24 -11.69
C HIS A 582 -14.72 -11.59 -11.61
N GLY A 583 -15.81 -11.75 -12.33
CA GLY A 583 -16.61 -12.97 -12.31
C GLY A 583 -17.28 -13.23 -10.96
N VAL A 584 -17.61 -12.18 -10.22
CA VAL A 584 -18.27 -12.33 -8.91
C VAL A 584 -19.68 -12.89 -9.08
N PRO A 585 -20.03 -14.01 -8.41
CA PRO A 585 -21.35 -14.58 -8.44
C PRO A 585 -22.45 -13.60 -7.99
N PRO A 586 -23.73 -13.84 -8.37
CA PRO A 586 -24.84 -12.98 -8.00
C PRO A 586 -25.10 -12.95 -6.49
N TYR A 587 -25.83 -11.95 -6.05
CA TYR A 587 -26.15 -11.68 -4.65
C TYR A 587 -26.75 -12.90 -3.89
N THR A 588 -27.64 -13.68 -4.51
CA THR A 588 -28.27 -14.87 -3.90
C THR A 588 -27.24 -15.92 -3.48
N VAL A 589 -26.15 -16.08 -4.23
CA VAL A 589 -25.04 -17.01 -3.89
C VAL A 589 -24.34 -16.60 -2.60
N TRP A 590 -24.21 -15.28 -2.38
CA TRP A 590 -23.52 -14.74 -1.20
C TRP A 590 -24.37 -14.84 0.05
N ARG A 591 -25.68 -14.68 -0.05
CA ARG A 591 -26.59 -14.97 1.07
C ARG A 591 -26.45 -16.42 1.52
N LYS A 592 -26.46 -17.36 0.57
CA LYS A 592 -26.26 -18.77 0.86
C LYS A 592 -24.86 -19.07 1.47
N PHE A 593 -23.82 -18.42 0.95
CA PHE A 593 -22.46 -18.53 1.50
C PHE A 593 -22.42 -18.11 2.98
N CYS A 594 -23.13 -17.06 3.33
CA CYS A 594 -23.20 -16.50 4.67
C CYS A 594 -24.18 -17.25 5.61
N GLY A 595 -24.81 -18.34 5.16
CA GLY A 595 -25.82 -19.06 5.95
C GLY A 595 -27.09 -18.25 6.21
N LEU A 596 -27.34 -17.21 5.41
CA LEU A 596 -28.53 -16.36 5.52
C LEU A 596 -29.72 -16.99 4.78
N PRO A 597 -30.97 -16.64 5.12
CA PRO A 597 -32.14 -17.13 4.42
C PRO A 597 -32.04 -16.96 2.90
N GLU A 598 -32.37 -18.02 2.16
CA GLU A 598 -32.33 -18.00 0.69
C GLU A 598 -33.36 -17.01 0.15
N VAL A 599 -33.02 -16.38 -0.97
CA VAL A 599 -33.89 -15.50 -1.76
C VAL A 599 -34.18 -16.21 -3.06
N LYS A 600 -35.40 -16.74 -3.21
CA LYS A 600 -35.87 -17.46 -4.40
C LYS A 600 -36.65 -16.55 -5.35
N ASP A 601 -37.31 -15.57 -4.79
CA ASP A 601 -38.03 -14.54 -5.53
C ASP A 601 -37.91 -13.17 -4.84
N PHE A 602 -38.53 -12.14 -5.43
CA PHE A 602 -38.46 -10.78 -4.89
C PHE A 602 -39.23 -10.58 -3.58
N GLU A 603 -40.19 -11.43 -3.27
CA GLU A 603 -40.94 -11.36 -2.02
C GLU A 603 -40.09 -11.77 -0.83
N ASP A 604 -39.17 -12.72 -1.02
CA ASP A 604 -38.23 -13.14 0.02
C ASP A 604 -37.31 -12.00 0.50
N LEU A 605 -37.08 -10.99 -0.36
CA LEU A 605 -36.29 -9.80 -0.02
C LEU A 605 -36.93 -8.96 1.10
N LYS A 606 -38.23 -9.12 1.40
CA LYS A 606 -38.91 -8.43 2.49
C LYS A 606 -38.31 -8.77 3.87
N SER A 607 -37.65 -9.90 3.96
CA SER A 607 -36.94 -10.32 5.18
C SER A 607 -35.68 -9.51 5.47
N VAL A 608 -35.17 -8.75 4.50
CA VAL A 608 -33.87 -8.07 4.60
C VAL A 608 -33.87 -6.66 4.00
N ILE A 609 -34.92 -6.28 3.30
CA ILE A 609 -35.15 -4.93 2.76
C ILE A 609 -36.57 -4.52 3.16
N SER A 610 -36.67 -3.61 4.13
CA SER A 610 -37.98 -3.16 4.65
C SER A 610 -38.75 -2.26 3.70
N ASN A 611 -38.06 -1.57 2.81
CA ASN A 611 -38.67 -0.62 1.87
C ASN A 611 -39.17 -1.33 0.62
N GLN A 612 -40.49 -1.49 0.49
CA GLN A 612 -41.15 -2.16 -0.63
C GLN A 612 -40.79 -1.51 -1.99
N ILE A 613 -40.65 -0.17 -2.07
CA ILE A 613 -40.30 0.54 -3.31
C ILE A 613 -38.92 0.08 -3.82
N VAL A 614 -38.00 -0.23 -2.92
CA VAL A 614 -36.68 -0.76 -3.30
C VAL A 614 -36.81 -2.14 -3.93
N ILE A 615 -37.63 -3.00 -3.35
CA ILE A 615 -37.90 -4.36 -3.87
C ILE A 615 -38.60 -4.28 -5.24
N ASP A 616 -39.58 -3.41 -5.39
CA ASP A 616 -40.30 -3.21 -6.66
C ASP A 616 -39.34 -2.70 -7.75
N ASN A 617 -38.47 -1.74 -7.41
CA ASN A 617 -37.46 -1.24 -8.33
C ASN A 617 -36.44 -2.32 -8.70
N LEU A 618 -36.00 -3.15 -7.76
CA LEU A 618 -35.14 -4.29 -8.03
C LEU A 618 -35.80 -5.27 -9.01
N LYS A 619 -37.08 -5.57 -8.80
CA LYS A 619 -37.88 -6.44 -9.69
C LYS A 619 -37.97 -5.86 -11.10
N VAL A 620 -38.24 -4.58 -11.23
CA VAL A 620 -38.32 -3.90 -12.55
C VAL A 620 -36.98 -3.92 -13.27
N VAL A 621 -35.88 -3.63 -12.56
CA VAL A 621 -34.56 -3.47 -13.15
C VAL A 621 -33.90 -4.82 -13.45
N TYR A 622 -33.93 -5.77 -12.50
CA TYR A 622 -33.24 -7.07 -12.66
C TYR A 622 -34.12 -8.19 -13.20
N LYS A 623 -35.44 -8.12 -13.07
CA LYS A 623 -36.42 -9.11 -13.54
C LYS A 623 -36.27 -10.50 -12.88
N HIS A 624 -35.12 -10.88 -12.39
CA HIS A 624 -34.83 -12.15 -11.72
C HIS A 624 -33.86 -11.95 -10.56
N VAL A 625 -34.10 -12.58 -9.43
CA VAL A 625 -33.25 -12.42 -8.23
C VAL A 625 -31.82 -12.91 -8.43
N ASP A 626 -31.63 -14.00 -9.21
CA ASP A 626 -30.30 -14.53 -9.53
C ASP A 626 -29.52 -13.68 -10.55
N ALA A 627 -30.13 -12.63 -11.08
CA ALA A 627 -29.44 -11.63 -11.91
C ALA A 627 -28.86 -10.48 -11.07
N ILE A 628 -29.29 -10.31 -9.80
CA ILE A 628 -28.88 -9.20 -8.95
C ILE A 628 -27.37 -9.27 -8.72
N ASP A 629 -26.66 -8.21 -9.10
CA ASP A 629 -25.22 -8.09 -8.82
C ASP A 629 -24.97 -8.04 -7.33
N MET A 630 -23.90 -8.71 -6.86
CA MET A 630 -23.54 -8.75 -5.45
C MET A 630 -23.48 -7.36 -4.82
N TYR A 631 -22.81 -6.40 -5.49
CA TYR A 631 -22.68 -5.04 -4.98
C TYR A 631 -24.02 -4.36 -4.75
N VAL A 632 -24.96 -4.51 -5.68
CA VAL A 632 -26.27 -3.88 -5.60
C VAL A 632 -27.14 -4.52 -4.51
N GLY A 633 -27.29 -5.84 -4.56
CA GLY A 633 -28.18 -6.56 -3.62
C GLY A 633 -27.71 -6.38 -2.17
N SER A 634 -26.41 -6.58 -1.94
CA SER A 634 -25.86 -6.48 -0.57
C SER A 634 -25.81 -5.05 -0.02
N LEU A 635 -25.64 -4.04 -0.90
CA LEU A 635 -25.65 -2.63 -0.47
C LEU A 635 -27.06 -2.17 -0.07
N LEU A 636 -28.09 -2.71 -0.73
CA LEU A 636 -29.49 -2.31 -0.50
C LEU A 636 -30.16 -2.99 0.70
N GLU A 637 -29.50 -3.99 1.30
CA GLU A 637 -29.98 -4.58 2.56
C GLU A 637 -30.12 -3.52 3.66
N ASP A 638 -31.12 -3.66 4.50
CA ASP A 638 -31.21 -2.87 5.73
C ASP A 638 -30.00 -3.17 6.60
N PRO A 639 -29.43 -2.16 7.25
CA PRO A 639 -28.25 -2.35 8.10
C PRO A 639 -28.58 -3.23 9.30
N VAL A 640 -27.64 -4.05 9.72
CA VAL A 640 -27.67 -4.74 11.02
C VAL A 640 -27.77 -3.68 12.12
N LYS A 641 -28.39 -4.02 13.24
CA LYS A 641 -28.53 -3.09 14.37
C LYS A 641 -27.16 -2.50 14.77
N ASP A 642 -27.12 -1.18 14.89
CA ASP A 642 -25.93 -0.38 15.22
C ASP A 642 -24.77 -0.52 14.22
N ALA A 643 -25.03 -1.05 13.01
CA ALA A 643 -24.07 -1.23 11.94
C ALA A 643 -24.29 -0.24 10.78
N LEU A 644 -23.29 -0.13 9.91
CA LEU A 644 -23.39 0.58 8.63
C LEU A 644 -23.92 -0.31 7.51
N VAL A 645 -23.72 -1.62 7.60
CA VAL A 645 -23.92 -2.58 6.53
C VAL A 645 -24.99 -3.62 6.88
N GLY A 646 -25.61 -4.19 5.86
CA GLY A 646 -26.54 -5.30 5.99
C GLY A 646 -25.82 -6.62 6.25
N PRO A 647 -26.58 -7.71 6.51
CA PRO A 647 -26.04 -8.99 6.99
C PRO A 647 -25.09 -9.65 5.97
N THR A 648 -25.31 -9.52 4.67
CA THR A 648 -24.43 -10.11 3.66
C THR A 648 -23.06 -9.42 3.62
N LEU A 649 -23.03 -8.09 3.67
CA LEU A 649 -21.78 -7.35 3.75
C LEU A 649 -21.08 -7.58 5.08
N ALA A 650 -21.82 -7.62 6.20
CA ALA A 650 -21.25 -7.89 7.52
C ALA A 650 -20.54 -9.26 7.58
N CYS A 651 -21.12 -10.29 6.95
CA CYS A 651 -20.51 -11.61 6.83
C CYS A 651 -19.18 -11.56 6.08
N ILE A 652 -19.14 -10.99 4.87
CA ILE A 652 -17.96 -11.03 4.00
C ILE A 652 -16.85 -10.10 4.54
N ILE A 653 -17.22 -8.95 5.09
CA ILE A 653 -16.28 -8.03 5.74
C ILE A 653 -15.68 -8.69 6.99
N GLY A 654 -16.53 -9.29 7.84
CA GLY A 654 -16.08 -9.99 9.03
C GLY A 654 -15.14 -11.16 8.70
N GLU A 655 -15.48 -11.96 7.69
CA GLU A 655 -14.66 -13.08 7.22
C GLU A 655 -13.25 -12.61 6.79
N GLN A 656 -13.16 -11.57 5.98
CA GLN A 656 -11.87 -11.04 5.54
C GLN A 656 -11.04 -10.53 6.72
N PHE A 657 -11.59 -9.65 7.55
CA PHE A 657 -10.82 -9.08 8.66
C PHE A 657 -10.42 -10.13 9.69
N LYS A 658 -11.26 -11.15 9.93
CA LYS A 658 -10.91 -12.28 10.79
C LYS A 658 -9.70 -13.05 10.24
N ARG A 659 -9.67 -13.36 8.93
CA ARG A 659 -8.53 -14.03 8.29
C ARG A 659 -7.28 -13.15 8.27
N THR A 660 -7.40 -11.89 7.90
CA THR A 660 -6.31 -10.91 7.93
C THR A 660 -5.65 -10.82 9.30
N ARG A 661 -6.42 -10.91 10.40
CA ARG A 661 -5.91 -10.91 11.77
C ARG A 661 -5.29 -12.26 12.16
N ASN A 662 -6.05 -13.34 11.98
CA ASN A 662 -5.66 -14.65 12.52
C ASN A 662 -4.52 -15.30 11.73
N GLY A 663 -4.42 -15.02 10.43
CA GLY A 663 -3.35 -15.47 9.54
C GLY A 663 -2.10 -14.58 9.54
N ASP A 664 -2.06 -13.55 10.38
CA ASP A 664 -0.93 -12.64 10.50
C ASP A 664 -0.05 -13.02 11.69
N ARG A 665 1.11 -13.63 11.42
CA ARG A 665 2.08 -14.02 12.47
C ARG A 665 2.59 -12.82 13.26
N LEU A 666 2.66 -11.65 12.63
CA LEU A 666 3.15 -10.41 13.23
C LEU A 666 2.02 -9.48 13.70
N TRP A 667 0.83 -10.05 13.98
CA TRP A 667 -0.29 -9.33 14.59
C TRP A 667 0.09 -8.81 15.99
N TYR A 668 -0.28 -7.56 16.32
CA TYR A 668 0.19 -6.89 17.54
C TYR A 668 -0.17 -7.60 18.86
N GLU A 669 -1.23 -8.41 18.89
CA GLU A 669 -1.63 -9.18 20.08
C GLU A 669 -0.93 -10.55 20.17
N ASN A 670 -0.20 -10.97 19.13
CA ASN A 670 0.62 -12.16 19.22
C ASN A 670 1.75 -11.91 20.24
N SER A 671 1.84 -12.77 21.27
CA SER A 671 2.77 -12.62 22.38
C SER A 671 4.26 -12.62 21.97
N LYS A 672 4.56 -13.08 20.74
CA LYS A 672 5.91 -13.07 20.19
C LYS A 672 6.30 -11.75 19.48
N VAL A 673 5.36 -10.79 19.33
CA VAL A 673 5.59 -9.55 18.59
C VAL A 673 6.04 -8.41 19.49
N PHE A 674 5.36 -8.22 20.59
CA PHE A 674 5.67 -7.20 21.61
C PHE A 674 5.84 -7.84 22.97
N THR A 675 6.71 -7.27 23.80
CA THR A 675 6.77 -7.65 25.23
C THR A 675 5.45 -7.31 25.93
N GLY A 676 5.20 -7.89 27.10
CA GLY A 676 4.00 -7.59 27.88
C GLY A 676 3.86 -6.08 28.19
N GLU A 677 4.96 -5.41 28.51
CA GLU A 677 4.98 -3.97 28.78
C GLU A 677 4.69 -3.15 27.51
N GLN A 678 5.33 -3.48 26.39
CA GLN A 678 5.07 -2.83 25.10
C GLN A 678 3.61 -3.01 24.69
N LEU A 679 3.05 -4.21 24.84
CA LEU A 679 1.65 -4.50 24.50
C LEU A 679 0.69 -3.66 25.34
N VAL A 680 0.98 -3.45 26.63
CA VAL A 680 0.20 -2.55 27.51
C VAL A 680 0.20 -1.12 26.94
N GLN A 681 1.32 -0.63 26.41
CA GLN A 681 1.38 0.68 25.77
C GLN A 681 0.56 0.71 24.46
N ILE A 682 0.76 -0.27 23.59
CA ILE A 682 -0.01 -0.36 22.33
C ILE A 682 -1.52 -0.36 22.60
N LYS A 683 -1.98 -1.02 23.64
CA LYS A 683 -3.40 -1.04 24.03
C LYS A 683 -3.98 0.30 24.50
N LYS A 684 -3.18 1.32 24.77
CA LYS A 684 -3.66 2.69 25.04
C LYS A 684 -4.01 3.48 23.79
N ILE A 685 -3.55 3.04 22.61
CA ILE A 685 -3.66 3.79 21.36
C ILE A 685 -5.13 3.93 20.95
N THR A 686 -5.48 5.15 20.56
CA THR A 686 -6.77 5.54 19.95
C THR A 686 -6.52 6.48 18.78
N MET A 687 -7.50 6.61 17.88
CA MET A 687 -7.41 7.62 16.81
C MET A 687 -7.30 9.03 17.38
N SER A 688 -7.94 9.31 18.50
CA SER A 688 -7.83 10.61 19.19
C SER A 688 -6.40 10.90 19.66
N ARG A 689 -5.66 9.87 20.14
CA ARG A 689 -4.24 10.03 20.49
C ARG A 689 -3.40 10.36 19.26
N VAL A 690 -3.63 9.67 18.13
CA VAL A 690 -2.90 9.96 16.88
C VAL A 690 -3.14 11.39 16.40
N LEU A 691 -4.37 11.90 16.51
CA LEU A 691 -4.68 13.30 16.18
C LEU A 691 -3.90 14.29 17.07
N CYS A 692 -3.82 14.01 18.36
CA CYS A 692 -3.03 14.82 19.29
C CYS A 692 -1.52 14.80 18.97
N ASP A 693 -1.00 13.64 18.57
CA ASP A 693 0.44 13.44 18.36
C ASP A 693 0.94 14.01 17.04
N ALA A 694 0.16 13.95 16.00
CA ALA A 694 0.59 14.18 14.62
C ALA A 694 -0.22 15.26 13.89
N GLY A 695 -1.30 15.75 14.45
CA GLY A 695 -1.99 16.96 13.97
C GLY A 695 -1.12 18.20 14.11
N GLU A 696 -1.52 19.29 13.47
CA GLU A 696 -0.80 20.56 13.56
C GLU A 696 -1.07 21.27 14.87
N HIS A 697 -2.34 21.34 15.24
CA HIS A 697 -2.78 21.94 16.50
C HIS A 697 -4.19 21.46 16.88
N PHE A 698 -4.26 20.43 17.75
CA PHE A 698 -5.49 19.95 18.35
C PHE A 698 -5.47 20.19 19.86
N PRO A 699 -5.88 21.38 20.34
CA PRO A 699 -5.91 21.64 21.79
C PRO A 699 -6.92 20.73 22.51
N ILE A 700 -7.99 20.39 21.81
CA ILE A 700 -9.04 19.47 22.28
C ILE A 700 -9.47 18.53 21.17
N VAL A 701 -9.80 17.30 21.52
CA VAL A 701 -10.30 16.26 20.62
C VAL A 701 -11.48 15.51 21.25
N PRO A 702 -12.36 14.89 20.45
CA PRO A 702 -13.37 13.98 21.02
C PRO A 702 -12.68 12.73 21.57
N ARG A 703 -13.07 12.23 22.74
CA ARG A 703 -12.53 11.00 23.32
C ARG A 703 -12.72 9.78 22.41
N LYS A 704 -13.77 9.77 21.57
CA LYS A 704 -14.06 8.78 20.54
C LYS A 704 -14.07 9.45 19.16
N ALA A 705 -12.94 9.43 18.46
CA ALA A 705 -12.72 10.17 17.22
C ALA A 705 -13.73 9.88 16.11
N PHE A 706 -14.26 8.65 16.02
CA PHE A 706 -15.21 8.25 14.98
C PHE A 706 -16.70 8.45 15.35
N SER A 707 -17.00 9.06 16.47
CA SER A 707 -18.39 9.37 16.88
C SER A 707 -18.68 10.84 16.65
N VAL A 708 -19.89 11.14 16.18
CA VAL A 708 -20.36 12.51 16.09
C VAL A 708 -20.41 13.14 17.50
N PHE A 709 -19.97 14.35 17.61
CA PHE A 709 -20.04 15.13 18.84
C PHE A 709 -20.55 16.56 18.55
N LYS A 710 -21.08 17.19 19.57
CA LYS A 710 -21.37 18.62 19.54
C LYS A 710 -20.21 19.37 20.18
N PRO A 711 -19.75 20.51 19.63
CA PRO A 711 -18.63 21.27 20.19
C PRO A 711 -18.79 21.69 21.66
N THR A 712 -20.02 21.72 22.15
CA THR A 712 -20.37 22.04 23.55
C THR A 712 -20.48 20.81 24.45
N ALA A 713 -20.20 19.61 23.92
CA ALA A 713 -20.40 18.35 24.65
C ALA A 713 -19.25 18.04 25.60
N SER A 714 -19.56 17.39 26.73
CA SER A 714 -18.61 16.92 27.74
C SER A 714 -17.66 15.81 27.29
N ASN A 715 -17.79 15.32 26.03
CA ASN A 715 -16.93 14.29 25.47
C ASN A 715 -15.67 14.82 24.76
N LEU A 716 -15.49 16.14 24.71
CA LEU A 716 -14.23 16.77 24.31
C LEU A 716 -13.26 16.79 25.49
N VAL A 717 -12.02 16.40 25.23
CA VAL A 717 -10.93 16.34 26.21
C VAL A 717 -9.70 17.01 25.65
N LYS A 718 -8.84 17.48 26.53
CA LYS A 718 -7.51 17.98 26.15
C LYS A 718 -6.61 16.80 25.75
N CYS A 719 -5.62 17.06 24.94
CA CYS A 719 -4.68 16.03 24.50
C CYS A 719 -3.84 15.43 25.65
N ASP A 720 -3.59 16.21 26.72
CA ASP A 720 -2.91 15.73 27.92
C ASP A 720 -3.77 14.77 28.78
N GLU A 721 -5.07 14.78 28.61
CA GLU A 721 -6.01 13.86 29.27
C GLU A 721 -6.15 12.51 28.52
N ILE A 722 -5.57 12.36 27.33
CA ILE A 722 -5.54 11.11 26.58
C ILE A 722 -4.21 10.40 26.83
N PRO A 723 -4.21 9.15 27.31
CA PRO A 723 -2.98 8.40 27.57
C PRO A 723 -2.06 8.38 26.35
N ASP A 724 -0.79 8.75 26.54
CA ASP A 724 0.30 8.61 25.57
C ASP A 724 1.05 7.27 25.78
N LEU A 725 1.83 6.85 24.79
CA LEU A 725 2.71 5.71 24.91
C LEU A 725 3.92 6.09 25.77
N ASP A 726 4.22 5.25 26.75
CA ASP A 726 5.50 5.30 27.43
C ASP A 726 6.53 4.51 26.62
N TYR A 727 7.41 5.23 25.93
CA TYR A 727 8.44 4.62 25.09
C TYR A 727 9.60 4.03 25.91
N ASN A 728 9.63 4.19 27.23
CA ASN A 728 10.59 3.47 28.08
C ASN A 728 10.35 1.94 28.04
N ALA A 729 9.15 1.48 27.67
CA ALA A 729 8.89 0.07 27.39
C ALA A 729 9.74 -0.50 26.22
N TRP A 730 10.35 0.36 25.41
CA TRP A 730 11.29 -0.01 24.31
C TRP A 730 12.74 0.28 24.68
N LYS A 731 13.02 0.77 25.90
CA LYS A 731 14.39 1.03 26.34
C LYS A 731 15.15 -0.28 26.50
N GLU A 732 16.32 -0.34 25.90
CA GLU A 732 17.27 -1.44 26.10
C GLU A 732 18.51 -0.92 26.83
N GLU A 733 18.94 -1.65 27.84
CA GLU A 733 20.22 -1.39 28.52
C GLU A 733 21.32 -2.03 27.65
N LEU A 734 22.39 -1.27 27.44
CA LEU A 734 23.59 -1.87 26.84
C LEU A 734 24.09 -2.93 27.86
N ALA A 735 24.16 -4.19 27.39
CA ALA A 735 24.88 -5.20 28.13
C ALA A 735 26.35 -4.70 28.27
N VAL A 736 26.76 -4.37 29.48
CA VAL A 736 28.09 -3.90 29.82
C VAL A 736 29.11 -5.03 29.67
#